data_d8d443709d4459ecb016c00aeee6bf0d
#
_entry.id   d8d443709d4459ecb016c00aeee6bf0d
#
_cell.length_a   1.000
_cell.length_b   1.000
_cell.length_c   1.000
_cell.angle_alpha   90.00
_cell.angle_beta   90.00
_cell.angle_gamma   90.00
#
_symmetry.space_group_name_H-M   'P 1'
#
loop_
_entity.id
_entity.type
_entity.pdbx_description
1 polymer ?
#
loop_
_entity_poly.entity_id
_entity_poly.type
_entity_poly.pdbx_seq_one_letter_code
_entity_poly.pdbx_strand_id
1 'polypeptide(L)'
;DAVSVLAQDRPSLAIVSGQGGAAGQRERVAELVMMAREQGREVQIIAADRRSQMNLKQDERLSGELITGRRQLLEGMAFPPGSTVIVDQGEKLSLKETLTLLDGAARHNVQVLITDSGQRTGTGSALMAMKDAGVNTYRWQGGEQRPATIISEPDRNVRYARLAGDFAASVKAGEESVAQVSGVREQAILTEAIRSELKTQGVLGHPEVTMTALSPVWLDSRSRYLRDMYRPGMVMEQWNPETRSHDRYVIDRVTAQSHSLTLRDAQGETQVVRISSLDSSWSLFRPEKMPVADGERLRVTGKIPGLRVSGGDRLQVASVSEDAMTVVVPGRAEPATLPVADSPFTALKLENGWVETPGHSVSDSATVFASVTQMAMDNATLNGLARSGRDVRLYSSLDEPRTAEKLARHPSFTVVSDQIKARAGETLLETAISLQKAGLHTPAQQAIHLALPVLESKNLAFSMVDLLTEAKSFAAEGTGFTELGGEINAQIKRGDLLYVDVAKGYGTGLLVSRASYEAEKSILRHILEGKEAVTPLMERVPGELMETLTSGQRAATRMILETSDRFTVVQGYAGVGKTTQFRAVMSAVNMLPASERPRVVGLGPTHRAVGEMRSAGVDAQTLASFLHDTQLQQRSGETPDFSNTLFLLDE
;
A
#
# COMPACT_ATOMS: atom_id res chain seq x y z
N ASP A 1 -6.31 32.03 -14.23
CA ASP A 1 -5.09 31.25 -14.11
C ASP A 1 -4.78 31.01 -12.64
N ALA A 2 -4.53 29.76 -12.29
CA ALA A 2 -4.27 29.35 -10.91
C ALA A 2 -3.08 30.08 -10.28
N VAL A 3 -2.02 30.29 -11.05
CA VAL A 3 -0.81 30.96 -10.58
C VAL A 3 -1.07 32.43 -10.28
N SER A 4 -1.86 33.11 -11.11
CA SER A 4 -2.25 34.52 -10.87
C SER A 4 -3.10 34.65 -9.61
N VAL A 5 -4.03 33.74 -9.36
CA VAL A 5 -4.87 33.73 -8.17
C VAL A 5 -4.03 33.43 -6.92
N LEU A 6 -3.13 32.47 -6.98
CA LEU A 6 -2.16 32.17 -5.90
C LEU A 6 -1.29 33.38 -5.57
N ALA A 7 -0.83 34.10 -6.58
CA ALA A 7 -0.02 35.31 -6.41
C ALA A 7 -0.77 36.41 -5.66
N GLN A 8 -2.07 36.52 -5.87
CA GLN A 8 -2.94 37.47 -5.15
C GLN A 8 -3.29 37.00 -3.76
N ASP A 9 -3.70 35.73 -3.61
CA ASP A 9 -4.16 35.19 -2.33
C ASP A 9 -3.06 34.98 -1.29
N ARG A 10 -1.86 34.70 -1.76
CA ARG A 10 -0.67 34.40 -0.91
C ARG A 10 -0.97 33.43 0.23
N PRO A 11 -1.55 32.25 -0.07
CA PRO A 11 -1.89 31.30 0.98
C PRO A 11 -0.63 30.74 1.64
N SER A 12 -0.70 30.41 2.91
CA SER A 12 0.39 29.71 3.62
C SER A 12 0.51 28.24 3.22
N LEU A 13 -0.60 27.65 2.81
CA LEU A 13 -0.68 26.27 2.32
C LEU A 13 -1.72 26.20 1.21
N ALA A 14 -1.33 25.65 0.07
CA ALA A 14 -2.23 25.46 -1.06
C ALA A 14 -1.89 24.18 -1.84
N ILE A 15 -2.91 23.60 -2.44
CA ILE A 15 -2.80 22.47 -3.36
C ILE A 15 -3.00 23.01 -4.78
N VAL A 16 -2.11 22.64 -5.69
CA VAL A 16 -2.21 23.01 -7.12
C VAL A 16 -2.42 21.75 -7.93
N SER A 17 -3.65 21.55 -8.38
CA SER A 17 -4.00 20.40 -9.20
C SER A 17 -3.80 20.69 -10.67
N GLY A 18 -3.39 19.70 -11.45
CA GLY A 18 -3.27 19.84 -12.89
C GLY A 18 -2.86 18.54 -13.57
N GLN A 19 -3.07 18.53 -14.87
CA GLN A 19 -2.72 17.44 -15.76
C GLN A 19 -1.65 17.92 -16.75
N GLY A 20 -1.35 17.16 -17.77
CA GLY A 20 -0.41 17.54 -18.84
C GLY A 20 0.87 16.71 -18.88
N GLY A 21 0.88 15.54 -18.25
CA GLY A 21 1.99 14.61 -18.27
C GLY A 21 3.25 15.16 -17.62
N ALA A 22 4.40 14.68 -18.07
CA ALA A 22 5.71 15.09 -17.54
C ALA A 22 6.03 16.56 -17.85
N ALA A 23 5.76 17.00 -19.07
CA ALA A 23 5.97 18.39 -19.49
C ALA A 23 5.10 19.37 -18.69
N GLY A 24 3.81 19.02 -18.50
CA GLY A 24 2.90 19.82 -17.69
C GLY A 24 3.33 19.91 -16.23
N GLN A 25 3.87 18.85 -15.66
CA GLN A 25 4.41 18.83 -14.30
C GLN A 25 5.61 19.79 -14.16
N ARG A 26 6.55 19.73 -15.11
CA ARG A 26 7.70 20.65 -15.12
C ARG A 26 7.25 22.12 -15.23
N GLU A 27 6.35 22.39 -16.16
CA GLU A 27 5.85 23.74 -16.40
C GLU A 27 5.14 24.30 -15.16
N ARG A 28 4.31 23.51 -14.53
CA ARG A 28 3.58 23.87 -13.31
C ARG A 28 4.53 24.24 -12.17
N VAL A 29 5.52 23.39 -11.91
CA VAL A 29 6.54 23.67 -10.89
C VAL A 29 7.35 24.93 -11.25
N ALA A 30 7.76 25.07 -12.50
CA ALA A 30 8.51 26.24 -12.95
C ALA A 30 7.73 27.55 -12.80
N GLU A 31 6.45 27.56 -13.14
CA GLU A 31 5.58 28.73 -12.94
C GLU A 31 5.43 29.10 -11.46
N LEU A 32 5.30 28.12 -10.59
CA LEU A 32 5.22 28.34 -9.14
C LEU A 32 6.53 28.89 -8.58
N VAL A 33 7.67 28.38 -9.05
CA VAL A 33 8.99 28.91 -8.70
C VAL A 33 9.14 30.37 -9.13
N MET A 34 8.79 30.69 -10.35
CA MET A 34 8.84 32.05 -10.86
C MET A 34 7.95 32.99 -10.05
N MET A 35 6.74 32.58 -9.74
CA MET A 35 5.84 33.35 -8.90
C MET A 35 6.44 33.64 -7.52
N ALA A 36 6.99 32.65 -6.86
CA ALA A 36 7.60 32.81 -5.54
C ALA A 36 8.82 33.71 -5.58
N ARG A 37 9.66 33.59 -6.62
CA ARG A 37 10.84 34.46 -6.86
C ARG A 37 10.44 35.91 -7.10
N GLU A 38 9.40 36.16 -7.86
CA GLU A 38 8.84 37.50 -8.09
C GLU A 38 8.36 38.15 -6.78
N GLN A 39 7.92 37.35 -5.83
CA GLN A 39 7.54 37.80 -4.49
C GLN A 39 8.72 37.94 -3.53
N GLY A 40 9.95 37.76 -4.01
CA GLY A 40 11.17 37.88 -3.21
C GLY A 40 11.42 36.72 -2.26
N ARG A 41 10.82 35.56 -2.51
CA ARG A 41 10.96 34.38 -1.66
C ARG A 41 12.05 33.44 -2.16
N GLU A 42 12.80 32.85 -1.25
CA GLU A 42 13.65 31.71 -1.54
C GLU A 42 12.80 30.49 -1.78
N VAL A 43 13.23 29.61 -2.66
CA VAL A 43 12.46 28.42 -3.07
C VAL A 43 13.25 27.15 -2.81
N GLN A 44 12.58 26.18 -2.25
CA GLN A 44 13.04 24.80 -2.16
C GLN A 44 12.02 23.89 -2.87
N ILE A 45 12.50 22.92 -3.63
CA ILE A 45 11.66 21.97 -4.35
C ILE A 45 11.89 20.59 -3.78
N ILE A 46 10.81 19.91 -3.43
CA ILE A 46 10.83 18.51 -2.99
C ILE A 46 10.24 17.67 -4.12
N ALA A 47 11.06 16.81 -4.71
CA ALA A 47 10.61 15.83 -5.69
C ALA A 47 10.21 14.53 -5.01
N ALA A 48 9.10 13.94 -5.46
CA ALA A 48 8.56 12.72 -4.86
C ALA A 48 9.49 11.51 -5.01
N ASP A 49 10.18 11.42 -6.14
CA ASP A 49 11.09 10.34 -6.46
C ASP A 49 12.22 10.81 -7.40
N ARG A 50 13.17 9.92 -7.68
CA ARG A 50 14.29 10.21 -8.59
C ARG A 50 13.83 10.60 -10.00
N ARG A 51 12.76 9.98 -10.50
CA ARG A 51 12.24 10.29 -11.84
C ARG A 51 11.64 11.67 -11.92
N SER A 52 10.90 12.06 -10.89
CA SER A 52 10.38 13.43 -10.76
C SER A 52 11.53 14.44 -10.72
N GLN A 53 12.58 14.14 -9.95
CA GLN A 53 13.76 14.99 -9.88
C GLN A 53 14.44 15.13 -11.24
N MET A 54 14.63 14.05 -11.97
CA MET A 54 15.21 14.06 -13.32
C MET A 54 14.31 14.81 -14.32
N ASN A 55 13.00 14.63 -14.22
CA ASN A 55 12.04 15.35 -15.04
C ASN A 55 12.12 16.87 -14.82
N LEU A 56 12.15 17.31 -13.57
CA LEU A 56 12.23 18.73 -13.23
C LEU A 56 13.56 19.35 -13.70
N LYS A 57 14.66 18.64 -13.62
CA LYS A 57 15.97 19.10 -14.08
C LYS A 57 16.07 19.35 -15.60
N GLN A 58 15.12 18.84 -16.38
CA GLN A 58 15.07 19.10 -17.82
C GLN A 58 14.58 20.50 -18.16
N ASP A 59 13.96 21.22 -17.23
CA ASP A 59 13.50 22.59 -17.43
C ASP A 59 14.62 23.58 -17.07
N GLU A 60 15.04 24.41 -18.03
CA GLU A 60 16.09 25.38 -17.83
C GLU A 60 15.77 26.41 -16.74
N ARG A 61 14.49 26.73 -16.55
CA ARG A 61 14.02 27.63 -15.50
C ARG A 61 14.29 27.11 -14.10
N LEU A 62 14.45 25.79 -13.96
CA LEU A 62 14.72 25.10 -12.69
C LEU A 62 16.20 24.72 -12.50
N SER A 63 17.08 25.08 -13.46
CA SER A 63 18.48 24.63 -13.45
C SER A 63 19.31 25.17 -12.26
N GLY A 64 18.93 26.31 -11.72
CA GLY A 64 19.59 26.89 -10.55
C GLY A 64 18.90 26.61 -9.22
N GLU A 65 17.86 25.82 -9.22
CA GLU A 65 17.05 25.55 -8.03
C GLU A 65 17.52 24.30 -7.27
N LEU A 66 17.40 24.35 -5.95
CA LEU A 66 17.68 23.19 -5.10
C LEU A 66 16.50 22.23 -5.15
N ILE A 67 16.72 21.05 -5.74
CA ILE A 67 15.74 19.98 -5.82
C ILE A 67 16.19 18.83 -4.94
N THR A 68 15.41 18.52 -3.91
CA THR A 68 15.72 17.47 -2.93
C THR A 68 14.67 16.36 -2.98
N GLY A 69 15.02 15.18 -2.46
CA GLY A 69 14.07 14.08 -2.31
C GLY A 69 13.27 14.19 -1.01
N ARG A 70 12.14 13.52 -0.96
CA ARG A 70 11.25 13.52 0.21
C ARG A 70 11.87 12.92 1.48
N ARG A 71 12.90 12.07 1.37
CA ARG A 71 13.62 11.53 2.54
C ARG A 71 14.23 12.62 3.41
N GLN A 72 14.64 13.71 2.82
CA GLN A 72 15.25 14.82 3.56
C GLN A 72 14.28 15.49 4.52
N LEU A 73 12.98 15.39 4.30
CA LEU A 73 11.98 15.84 5.27
C LEU A 73 12.13 15.14 6.62
N LEU A 74 12.36 13.83 6.60
CA LEU A 74 12.52 13.02 7.81
C LEU A 74 13.93 13.14 8.42
N GLU A 75 14.92 13.52 7.62
CA GLU A 75 16.31 13.69 8.07
C GLU A 75 16.60 15.07 8.67
N GLY A 76 15.63 15.96 8.71
CA GLY A 76 15.78 17.29 9.32
C GLY A 76 16.10 18.41 8.33
N MET A 77 15.31 18.50 7.26
CA MET A 77 15.44 19.57 6.28
C MET A 77 15.23 20.96 6.91
N ALA A 78 16.15 21.89 6.62
CA ALA A 78 16.04 23.27 7.07
C ALA A 78 15.08 24.05 6.19
N PHE A 79 14.21 24.84 6.82
CA PHE A 79 13.29 25.75 6.14
C PHE A 79 13.68 27.20 6.45
N PRO A 80 14.29 27.94 5.50
CA PRO A 80 14.59 29.36 5.71
C PRO A 80 13.31 30.15 6.00
N PRO A 81 13.30 31.01 7.04
CA PRO A 81 12.12 31.81 7.36
C PRO A 81 11.62 32.61 6.17
N GLY A 82 10.31 32.58 5.93
CA GLY A 82 9.67 33.30 4.83
C GLY A 82 9.89 32.73 3.43
N SER A 83 10.50 31.54 3.33
CA SER A 83 10.68 30.84 2.05
C SER A 83 9.41 30.15 1.56
N THR A 84 9.46 29.63 0.34
CA THR A 84 8.42 28.81 -0.26
C THR A 84 8.96 27.41 -0.52
N VAL A 85 8.23 26.39 -0.08
CA VAL A 85 8.51 25.00 -0.41
C VAL A 85 7.48 24.53 -1.43
N ILE A 86 7.96 24.01 -2.55
CA ILE A 86 7.11 23.44 -3.60
C ILE A 86 7.32 21.92 -3.60
N VAL A 87 6.24 21.18 -3.40
CA VAL A 87 6.25 19.72 -3.42
C VAL A 87 5.71 19.24 -4.76
N ASP A 88 6.55 18.57 -5.53
CA ASP A 88 6.12 17.93 -6.77
C ASP A 88 5.51 16.57 -6.48
N GLN A 89 4.30 16.34 -6.96
CA GLN A 89 3.53 15.11 -6.74
C GLN A 89 3.29 14.82 -5.24
N GLY A 90 2.65 15.74 -4.56
CA GLY A 90 2.35 15.64 -3.13
C GLY A 90 1.46 14.45 -2.75
N GLU A 91 0.74 13.87 -3.71
CA GLU A 91 -0.01 12.63 -3.53
C GLU A 91 0.87 11.45 -3.14
N LYS A 92 2.17 11.53 -3.35
CA LYS A 92 3.14 10.49 -2.97
C LYS A 92 3.73 10.65 -1.58
N LEU A 93 3.50 11.77 -0.90
CA LEU A 93 3.96 11.97 0.46
C LEU A 93 3.20 11.08 1.45
N SER A 94 3.93 10.49 2.39
CA SER A 94 3.32 9.80 3.53
C SER A 94 2.72 10.80 4.52
N LEU A 95 1.88 10.31 5.43
CA LEU A 95 1.35 11.12 6.54
C LEU A 95 2.48 11.72 7.39
N LYS A 96 3.51 10.93 7.68
CA LYS A 96 4.66 11.39 8.47
C LYS A 96 5.46 12.48 7.76
N GLU A 97 5.77 12.29 6.48
CA GLU A 97 6.47 13.28 5.68
C GLU A 97 5.69 14.58 5.60
N THR A 98 4.38 14.49 5.39
CA THR A 98 3.49 15.66 5.32
C THR A 98 3.42 16.39 6.66
N LEU A 99 3.25 15.69 7.77
CA LEU A 99 3.23 16.30 9.11
C LEU A 99 4.55 16.97 9.44
N THR A 100 5.67 16.35 9.11
CA THR A 100 7.02 16.94 9.30
C THR A 100 7.18 18.22 8.50
N LEU A 101 6.74 18.22 7.24
CA LEU A 101 6.76 19.39 6.37
C LEU A 101 5.92 20.53 6.93
N LEU A 102 4.66 20.25 7.28
CA LEU A 102 3.72 21.26 7.77
C LEU A 102 4.16 21.84 9.14
N ASP A 103 4.66 21.00 10.02
CA ASP A 103 5.17 21.43 11.32
C ASP A 103 6.41 22.34 11.18
N GLY A 104 7.36 21.94 10.34
CA GLY A 104 8.54 22.76 10.03
C GLY A 104 8.18 24.08 9.36
N ALA A 105 7.26 24.05 8.41
CA ALA A 105 6.79 25.25 7.72
C ALA A 105 6.06 26.23 8.65
N ALA A 106 5.22 25.72 9.53
CA ALA A 106 4.48 26.56 10.50
C ALA A 106 5.42 27.29 11.47
N ARG A 107 6.48 26.62 11.93
CA ARG A 107 7.46 27.22 12.86
C ARG A 107 8.25 28.37 12.26
N HIS A 108 8.48 28.38 10.95
CA HIS A 108 9.35 29.33 10.28
C HIS A 108 8.61 30.26 9.29
N ASN A 109 7.29 30.29 9.34
CA ASN A 109 6.46 31.07 8.41
C ASN A 109 6.78 30.78 6.94
N VAL A 110 6.86 29.51 6.59
CA VAL A 110 7.17 29.02 5.26
C VAL A 110 5.89 28.73 4.50
N GLN A 111 5.80 29.23 3.27
CA GLN A 111 4.70 28.90 2.36
C GLN A 111 4.90 27.50 1.79
N VAL A 112 3.84 26.68 1.79
CA VAL A 112 3.87 25.33 1.20
C VAL A 112 2.89 25.25 0.05
N LEU A 113 3.41 24.94 -1.14
CA LEU A 113 2.64 24.73 -2.35
C LEU A 113 2.82 23.27 -2.79
N ILE A 114 1.73 22.50 -2.82
CA ILE A 114 1.77 21.07 -3.10
C ILE A 114 1.07 20.81 -4.42
N THR A 115 1.77 20.21 -5.37
CA THR A 115 1.16 19.85 -6.65
C THR A 115 0.49 18.47 -6.55
N ASP A 116 -0.64 18.34 -7.20
CA ASP A 116 -1.39 17.10 -7.35
C ASP A 116 -1.48 16.77 -8.83
N SER A 117 -0.83 15.68 -9.25
CA SER A 117 -0.83 15.23 -10.64
C SER A 117 -2.02 14.34 -10.99
N GLY A 118 -2.89 14.02 -10.03
CA GLY A 118 -4.05 13.15 -10.22
C GLY A 118 -3.72 11.69 -10.46
N GLN A 119 -2.49 11.27 -10.18
CA GLN A 119 -2.09 9.87 -10.29
C GLN A 119 -2.59 9.04 -9.11
N ARG A 120 -2.74 7.75 -9.35
CA ARG A 120 -3.08 6.81 -8.29
C ARG A 120 -1.84 6.59 -7.43
N THR A 121 -1.98 6.83 -6.13
CA THR A 121 -1.00 6.48 -5.13
C THR A 121 -1.58 5.44 -4.19
N GLY A 122 -0.71 4.63 -3.57
CA GLY A 122 -1.11 3.48 -2.75
C GLY A 122 -2.27 3.74 -1.80
N THR A 123 -2.00 3.91 -0.55
CA THR A 123 -2.97 3.73 0.52
C THR A 123 -3.42 5.01 1.20
N GLY A 124 -4.01 5.88 0.58
CA GLY A 124 -4.52 7.02 1.28
C GLY A 124 -3.50 8.13 1.42
N SER A 125 -3.82 9.16 0.83
CA SER A 125 -2.98 10.30 0.62
C SER A 125 -3.21 11.31 1.74
N ALA A 126 -2.13 11.79 2.32
CA ALA A 126 -2.16 12.96 3.18
C ALA A 126 -2.77 14.17 2.45
N LEU A 127 -2.65 14.19 1.12
CA LEU A 127 -3.27 15.18 0.27
C LEU A 127 -4.80 15.20 0.38
N MET A 128 -5.43 14.01 0.45
CA MET A 128 -6.87 13.91 0.68
C MET A 128 -7.26 14.42 2.06
N ALA A 129 -6.43 14.16 3.07
CA ALA A 129 -6.64 14.70 4.41
C ALA A 129 -6.63 16.23 4.41
N MET A 130 -5.71 16.84 3.68
CA MET A 130 -5.63 18.29 3.55
C MET A 130 -6.84 18.87 2.81
N LYS A 131 -7.29 18.21 1.75
CA LYS A 131 -8.52 18.61 1.03
C LYS A 131 -9.75 18.52 1.92
N ASP A 132 -9.89 17.43 2.68
CA ASP A 132 -10.98 17.25 3.64
C ASP A 132 -10.93 18.28 4.79
N ALA A 133 -9.74 18.72 5.17
CA ALA A 133 -9.55 19.76 6.17
C ALA A 133 -9.80 21.20 5.64
N GLY A 134 -10.14 21.32 4.36
CA GLY A 134 -10.48 22.61 3.76
C GLY A 134 -9.31 23.40 3.17
N VAL A 135 -8.18 22.75 2.91
CA VAL A 135 -7.07 23.38 2.18
C VAL A 135 -7.52 23.71 0.76
N ASN A 136 -7.31 24.95 0.34
CA ASN A 136 -7.74 25.41 -0.98
C ASN A 136 -6.96 24.71 -2.10
N THR A 137 -7.69 24.25 -3.10
CA THR A 137 -7.14 23.67 -4.32
C THR A 137 -7.28 24.66 -5.47
N TYR A 138 -6.14 24.98 -6.10
CA TYR A 138 -6.08 25.83 -7.28
C TYR A 138 -5.85 24.96 -8.51
N ARG A 139 -6.70 25.13 -9.51
CA ARG A 139 -6.61 24.33 -10.73
C ARG A 139 -5.72 25.01 -11.76
N TRP A 140 -4.57 24.38 -12.02
CA TRP A 140 -3.67 24.82 -13.08
C TRP A 140 -4.19 24.39 -14.44
N GLN A 141 -4.21 25.31 -15.39
CA GLN A 141 -4.82 25.12 -16.72
C GLN A 141 -3.80 25.04 -17.86
N GLY A 142 -2.52 25.04 -17.56
CA GLY A 142 -1.49 24.84 -18.56
C GLY A 142 -1.32 23.37 -18.95
N GLY A 143 -0.78 23.11 -20.13
CA GLY A 143 -0.47 21.76 -20.59
C GLY A 143 -1.71 20.89 -20.79
N GLU A 144 -2.45 21.14 -21.87
CA GLU A 144 -3.58 20.29 -22.21
C GLU A 144 -3.15 18.83 -22.37
N GLN A 145 -3.74 17.95 -21.58
CA GLN A 145 -3.64 16.52 -21.79
C GLN A 145 -4.42 16.18 -23.06
N ARG A 146 -3.73 15.62 -24.05
CA ARG A 146 -4.39 15.13 -25.24
C ARG A 146 -5.26 13.94 -24.88
N PRO A 147 -6.50 13.86 -25.42
CA PRO A 147 -7.32 12.68 -25.21
C PRO A 147 -6.63 11.45 -25.78
N ALA A 148 -6.76 10.32 -25.08
CA ALA A 148 -6.24 9.05 -25.60
C ALA A 148 -6.97 8.63 -26.87
N THR A 149 -6.23 8.12 -27.84
CA THR A 149 -6.82 7.44 -28.99
C THR A 149 -7.21 6.02 -28.56
N ILE A 150 -8.48 5.71 -28.61
CA ILE A 150 -9.01 4.42 -28.18
C ILE A 150 -9.15 3.50 -29.40
N ILE A 151 -8.59 2.31 -29.28
CA ILE A 151 -8.67 1.25 -30.28
C ILE A 151 -9.37 0.07 -29.63
N SER A 152 -10.57 -0.25 -30.11
CA SER A 152 -11.41 -1.29 -29.55
C SER A 152 -11.15 -2.63 -30.21
N GLU A 153 -10.79 -3.63 -29.43
CA GLU A 153 -10.67 -5.03 -29.85
C GLU A 153 -10.95 -5.96 -28.67
N PRO A 154 -12.08 -6.68 -28.66
CA PRO A 154 -12.46 -7.56 -27.56
C PRO A 154 -11.53 -8.76 -27.37
N ASP A 155 -11.03 -9.35 -28.45
CA ASP A 155 -10.13 -10.50 -28.37
C ASP A 155 -8.72 -10.08 -27.98
N ARG A 156 -8.21 -10.66 -26.88
CA ARG A 156 -6.88 -10.30 -26.36
C ARG A 156 -5.76 -10.56 -27.35
N ASN A 157 -5.76 -11.68 -28.04
CA ASN A 157 -4.68 -12.04 -28.96
C ASN A 157 -4.68 -11.12 -30.20
N VAL A 158 -5.86 -10.81 -30.72
CA VAL A 158 -6.02 -9.85 -31.82
C VAL A 158 -5.64 -8.44 -31.37
N ARG A 159 -6.05 -8.06 -30.18
CA ARG A 159 -5.72 -6.75 -29.59
C ARG A 159 -4.21 -6.57 -29.42
N TYR A 160 -3.51 -7.57 -28.89
CA TYR A 160 -2.06 -7.52 -28.73
C TYR A 160 -1.32 -7.59 -30.07
N ALA A 161 -1.79 -8.35 -31.03
CA ALA A 161 -1.22 -8.38 -32.39
C ALA A 161 -1.33 -7.00 -33.06
N ARG A 162 -2.47 -6.34 -32.91
CA ARG A 162 -2.68 -4.98 -33.43
C ARG A 162 -1.79 -3.95 -32.74
N LEU A 163 -1.71 -3.98 -31.42
CA LEU A 163 -0.80 -3.13 -30.67
C LEU A 163 0.64 -3.36 -31.11
N ALA A 164 1.06 -4.61 -31.21
CA ALA A 164 2.41 -4.97 -31.61
C ALA A 164 2.75 -4.48 -33.03
N GLY A 165 1.83 -4.61 -33.99
CA GLY A 165 2.00 -4.11 -35.33
C GLY A 165 2.15 -2.59 -35.39
N ASP A 166 1.31 -1.86 -34.70
CA ASP A 166 1.36 -0.40 -34.64
C ASP A 166 2.63 0.09 -33.92
N PHE A 167 3.01 -0.57 -32.85
CA PHE A 167 4.24 -0.26 -32.12
C PHE A 167 5.48 -0.50 -33.00
N ALA A 168 5.54 -1.63 -33.67
CA ALA A 168 6.67 -1.96 -34.54
C ALA A 168 6.78 -0.98 -35.72
N ALA A 169 5.67 -0.56 -36.30
CA ALA A 169 5.65 0.47 -37.32
C ALA A 169 6.19 1.82 -36.81
N SER A 170 5.82 2.21 -35.60
CA SER A 170 6.32 3.42 -34.96
C SER A 170 7.83 3.35 -34.70
N VAL A 171 8.32 2.24 -34.20
CA VAL A 171 9.77 2.01 -34.00
C VAL A 171 10.52 2.06 -35.32
N LYS A 172 9.99 1.41 -36.36
CA LYS A 172 10.60 1.43 -37.69
C LYS A 172 10.68 2.83 -38.30
N ALA A 173 9.69 3.67 -38.02
CA ALA A 173 9.68 5.06 -38.47
C ALA A 173 10.67 5.96 -37.68
N GLY A 174 11.35 5.41 -36.70
CA GLY A 174 12.30 6.16 -35.86
C GLY A 174 11.62 7.03 -34.79
N GLU A 175 10.35 6.84 -34.53
CA GLU A 175 9.59 7.54 -33.50
C GLU A 175 9.91 6.97 -32.13
N GLU A 176 9.90 7.83 -31.11
CA GLU A 176 10.00 7.39 -29.72
C GLU A 176 8.71 6.68 -29.32
N SER A 177 8.82 5.41 -28.96
CA SER A 177 7.68 4.53 -28.73
C SER A 177 7.83 3.76 -27.42
N VAL A 178 6.76 3.69 -26.64
CA VAL A 178 6.69 2.97 -25.36
C VAL A 178 5.50 2.03 -25.38
N ALA A 179 5.73 0.76 -25.08
CA ALA A 179 4.66 -0.23 -24.91
C ALA A 179 4.47 -0.56 -23.43
N GLN A 180 3.24 -0.52 -22.96
CA GLN A 180 2.92 -0.76 -21.54
C GLN A 180 1.75 -1.71 -21.36
N VAL A 181 1.94 -2.68 -20.48
CA VAL A 181 0.86 -3.55 -19.99
C VAL A 181 1.20 -3.99 -18.57
N SER A 182 0.17 -4.17 -17.75
CA SER A 182 0.34 -4.61 -16.37
C SER A 182 0.35 -6.14 -16.27
N GLY A 183 1.24 -6.66 -15.42
CA GLY A 183 1.35 -8.09 -15.12
C GLY A 183 2.46 -8.78 -15.90
N VAL A 184 3.26 -9.57 -15.19
CA VAL A 184 4.45 -10.24 -15.73
C VAL A 184 4.09 -11.16 -16.90
N ARG A 185 3.02 -11.92 -16.77
CA ARG A 185 2.53 -12.81 -17.81
C ARG A 185 2.10 -12.05 -19.07
N GLU A 186 1.35 -10.97 -18.89
CA GLU A 186 0.88 -10.14 -20.01
C GLU A 186 2.03 -9.44 -20.71
N GLN A 187 3.02 -8.98 -19.97
CA GLN A 187 4.24 -8.39 -20.52
C GLN A 187 5.01 -9.38 -21.37
N ALA A 188 5.13 -10.63 -20.93
CA ALA A 188 5.81 -11.68 -21.70
C ALA A 188 5.07 -11.98 -23.01
N ILE A 189 3.76 -12.09 -22.98
CA ILE A 189 2.92 -12.34 -24.18
C ILE A 189 3.03 -11.17 -25.16
N LEU A 190 2.94 -9.95 -24.69
CA LEU A 190 3.05 -8.76 -25.53
C LEU A 190 4.46 -8.59 -26.09
N THR A 191 5.49 -8.89 -25.31
CA THR A 191 6.89 -8.86 -25.77
C THR A 191 7.11 -9.81 -26.95
N GLU A 192 6.59 -11.01 -26.86
CA GLU A 192 6.69 -11.99 -27.95
C GLU A 192 5.97 -11.51 -29.22
N ALA A 193 4.78 -10.96 -29.07
CA ALA A 193 4.04 -10.37 -30.19
C ALA A 193 4.78 -9.20 -30.84
N ILE A 194 5.35 -8.32 -30.05
CA ILE A 194 6.15 -7.17 -30.52
C ILE A 194 7.42 -7.65 -31.24
N ARG A 195 8.15 -8.59 -30.66
CA ARG A 195 9.36 -9.12 -31.30
C ARG A 195 9.06 -9.79 -32.63
N SER A 196 7.98 -10.53 -32.72
CA SER A 196 7.52 -11.14 -33.99
C SER A 196 7.28 -10.09 -35.07
N GLU A 197 6.57 -9.01 -34.74
CA GLU A 197 6.30 -7.91 -35.66
C GLU A 197 7.58 -7.15 -36.04
N LEU A 198 8.47 -6.91 -35.10
CA LEU A 198 9.76 -6.25 -35.36
C LEU A 198 10.64 -7.06 -36.29
N LYS A 199 10.62 -8.39 -36.18
CA LYS A 199 11.31 -9.29 -37.15
C LYS A 199 10.69 -9.20 -38.51
N THR A 200 9.37 -9.26 -38.62
CA THR A 200 8.64 -9.14 -39.88
C THR A 200 8.93 -7.82 -40.59
N GLN A 201 9.04 -6.73 -39.85
CA GLN A 201 9.33 -5.39 -40.38
C GLN A 201 10.82 -5.12 -40.59
N GLY A 202 11.69 -6.05 -40.23
CA GLY A 202 13.14 -5.93 -40.43
C GLY A 202 13.85 -5.03 -39.40
N VAL A 203 13.21 -4.68 -38.29
CA VAL A 203 13.82 -3.92 -37.21
C VAL A 203 14.74 -4.78 -36.36
N LEU A 204 14.32 -6.02 -36.05
CA LEU A 204 15.17 -7.02 -35.43
C LEU A 204 15.88 -7.87 -36.52
N GLY A 205 17.19 -8.05 -36.36
CA GLY A 205 18.02 -8.80 -37.25
C GLY A 205 17.91 -10.32 -37.08
N HIS A 206 18.48 -11.04 -38.01
CA HIS A 206 18.63 -12.49 -37.98
C HIS A 206 20.11 -12.85 -38.26
N PRO A 207 20.64 -13.95 -37.66
CA PRO A 207 20.05 -14.78 -36.61
C PRO A 207 20.04 -14.10 -35.24
N GLU A 208 19.15 -14.54 -34.34
CA GLU A 208 19.19 -14.16 -32.93
C GLU A 208 20.08 -15.11 -32.11
N VAL A 209 20.61 -14.61 -31.02
CA VAL A 209 21.42 -15.36 -30.05
C VAL A 209 20.62 -15.51 -28.77
N THR A 210 20.74 -16.67 -28.13
CA THR A 210 20.14 -16.88 -26.81
C THR A 210 21.20 -16.66 -25.75
N MET A 211 20.95 -15.72 -24.82
CA MET A 211 21.82 -15.47 -23.68
C MET A 211 21.13 -15.81 -22.38
N THR A 212 21.92 -16.10 -21.35
CA THR A 212 21.43 -16.22 -19.98
C THR A 212 21.51 -14.86 -19.30
N ALA A 213 20.39 -14.39 -18.77
CA ALA A 213 20.28 -13.15 -18.00
C ALA A 213 19.68 -13.42 -16.63
N LEU A 214 19.94 -12.55 -15.66
CA LEU A 214 19.40 -12.66 -14.32
C LEU A 214 18.22 -11.72 -14.11
N SER A 215 17.12 -12.31 -13.66
CA SER A 215 15.92 -11.60 -13.26
C SER A 215 15.84 -11.61 -11.72
N PRO A 216 15.72 -10.45 -11.04
CA PRO A 216 15.67 -10.41 -9.59
C PRO A 216 14.39 -11.04 -9.05
N VAL A 217 14.54 -11.78 -7.96
CA VAL A 217 13.43 -12.30 -7.16
C VAL A 217 13.41 -11.54 -5.84
N TRP A 218 12.34 -10.80 -5.59
CA TRP A 218 12.24 -9.99 -4.39
C TRP A 218 12.07 -10.86 -3.15
N LEU A 219 12.99 -10.71 -2.20
CA LEU A 219 12.94 -11.30 -0.87
C LEU A 219 12.63 -10.21 0.14
N ASP A 220 11.45 -10.24 0.71
CA ASP A 220 11.14 -9.46 1.91
C ASP A 220 11.62 -10.18 3.17
N SER A 221 11.46 -9.57 4.32
CA SER A 221 11.91 -10.11 5.59
C SER A 221 11.26 -11.45 5.98
N ARG A 222 10.16 -11.81 5.33
CA ARG A 222 9.44 -13.06 5.55
C ARG A 222 9.71 -14.07 4.45
N SER A 223 9.51 -13.71 3.19
CA SER A 223 9.71 -14.61 2.06
C SER A 223 11.14 -15.14 2.03
N ARG A 224 12.10 -14.37 2.51
CA ARG A 224 13.50 -14.76 2.68
C ARG A 224 13.67 -16.05 3.47
N TYR A 225 12.81 -16.32 4.43
CA TYR A 225 12.86 -17.51 5.29
C TYR A 225 11.92 -18.62 4.84
N LEU A 226 11.23 -18.47 3.71
CA LEU A 226 10.38 -19.49 3.13
C LEU A 226 11.19 -20.39 2.18
N ARG A 227 11.25 -21.67 2.50
CA ARG A 227 11.96 -22.65 1.66
C ARG A 227 11.46 -22.64 0.20
N ASP A 228 10.18 -22.41 -0.02
CA ASP A 228 9.56 -22.44 -1.36
C ASP A 228 10.02 -21.31 -2.28
N MET A 229 10.67 -20.28 -1.73
CA MET A 229 11.27 -19.21 -2.55
C MET A 229 12.54 -19.68 -3.26
N TYR A 230 13.18 -20.71 -2.76
CA TYR A 230 14.48 -21.18 -3.25
C TYR A 230 14.32 -22.49 -4.01
N ARG A 231 14.86 -22.53 -5.22
CA ARG A 231 14.82 -23.71 -6.10
C ARG A 231 16.21 -24.00 -6.65
N PRO A 232 16.54 -25.27 -6.91
CA PRO A 232 17.77 -25.61 -7.60
C PRO A 232 17.89 -24.87 -8.93
N GLY A 233 19.08 -24.39 -9.25
CA GLY A 233 19.36 -23.61 -10.45
C GLY A 233 19.24 -22.10 -10.30
N MET A 234 18.59 -21.61 -9.24
CA MET A 234 18.55 -20.18 -8.96
C MET A 234 19.92 -19.67 -8.50
N VAL A 235 20.13 -18.37 -8.67
CA VAL A 235 21.39 -17.70 -8.36
C VAL A 235 21.20 -16.86 -7.09
N MET A 236 22.17 -16.95 -6.21
CA MET A 236 22.25 -16.10 -5.02
C MET A 236 23.53 -15.27 -5.06
N GLU A 237 23.42 -14.03 -4.63
CA GLU A 237 24.56 -13.16 -4.43
C GLU A 237 24.59 -12.67 -2.99
N GLN A 238 25.80 -12.65 -2.42
CA GLN A 238 26.05 -12.08 -1.11
C GLN A 238 26.98 -10.87 -1.24
N TRP A 239 26.58 -9.75 -0.63
CA TRP A 239 27.44 -8.58 -0.54
C TRP A 239 28.63 -8.87 0.40
N ASN A 240 29.83 -8.66 -0.12
CA ASN A 240 31.06 -8.76 0.64
C ASN A 240 31.62 -7.35 0.89
N PRO A 241 31.58 -6.84 2.14
CA PRO A 241 32.05 -5.49 2.43
C PRO A 241 33.58 -5.34 2.33
N GLU A 242 34.36 -6.42 2.46
CA GLU A 242 35.81 -6.38 2.34
C GLU A 242 36.26 -6.13 0.89
N THR A 243 35.67 -6.85 -0.05
CA THR A 243 35.95 -6.72 -1.48
C THR A 243 35.09 -5.67 -2.17
N ARG A 244 34.06 -5.18 -1.50
CA ARG A 244 33.02 -4.29 -2.05
C ARG A 244 32.41 -4.82 -3.34
N SER A 245 32.17 -6.10 -3.37
CA SER A 245 31.61 -6.82 -4.50
C SER A 245 30.62 -7.88 -4.01
N HIS A 246 29.89 -8.48 -4.96
CA HIS A 246 28.98 -9.57 -4.67
C HIS A 246 29.64 -10.89 -5.02
N ASP A 247 29.61 -11.85 -4.08
CA ASP A 247 29.97 -13.23 -4.33
C ASP A 247 28.74 -13.97 -4.87
N ARG A 248 28.89 -14.70 -5.97
CA ARG A 248 27.80 -15.34 -6.68
C ARG A 248 27.85 -16.85 -6.54
N TYR A 249 26.67 -17.43 -6.29
CA TYR A 249 26.47 -18.86 -6.09
C TYR A 249 25.27 -19.36 -6.88
N VAL A 250 25.28 -20.63 -7.24
CA VAL A 250 24.11 -21.33 -7.79
C VAL A 250 23.58 -22.30 -6.73
N ILE A 251 22.28 -22.35 -6.56
CA ILE A 251 21.65 -23.30 -5.65
C ILE A 251 21.67 -24.69 -6.31
N ASP A 252 22.42 -25.62 -5.74
CA ASP A 252 22.45 -27.01 -6.20
C ASP A 252 21.32 -27.82 -5.59
N ARG A 253 21.02 -27.59 -4.31
CA ARG A 253 20.04 -28.37 -3.56
C ARG A 253 19.35 -27.52 -2.50
N VAL A 254 18.06 -27.78 -2.32
CA VAL A 254 17.27 -27.27 -1.20
C VAL A 254 16.90 -28.47 -0.33
N THR A 255 17.40 -28.49 0.91
CA THR A 255 17.18 -29.62 1.83
C THR A 255 16.07 -29.27 2.81
N ALA A 256 14.94 -30.00 2.71
CA ALA A 256 13.75 -29.77 3.51
C ALA A 256 13.96 -30.03 5.01
N GLN A 257 14.65 -31.11 5.33
CA GLN A 257 14.84 -31.56 6.71
C GLN A 257 15.67 -30.60 7.56
N SER A 258 16.72 -30.02 6.98
CA SER A 258 17.63 -29.10 7.68
C SER A 258 17.34 -27.62 7.39
N HIS A 259 16.33 -27.32 6.58
CA HIS A 259 16.04 -25.94 6.10
C HIS A 259 17.31 -25.24 5.62
N SER A 260 18.03 -25.88 4.72
CA SER A 260 19.32 -25.40 4.23
C SER A 260 19.40 -25.42 2.71
N LEU A 261 20.29 -24.57 2.20
CA LEU A 261 20.66 -24.48 0.79
C LEU A 261 22.08 -24.99 0.61
N THR A 262 22.30 -25.82 -0.40
CA THR A 262 23.66 -26.15 -0.85
C THR A 262 23.99 -25.21 -2.01
N LEU A 263 24.96 -24.34 -1.82
CA LEU A 263 25.39 -23.33 -2.76
C LEU A 263 26.71 -23.72 -3.39
N ARG A 264 26.83 -23.55 -4.71
CA ARG A 264 28.05 -23.83 -5.46
C ARG A 264 28.60 -22.54 -6.05
N ASP A 265 29.90 -22.29 -5.88
CA ASP A 265 30.58 -21.14 -6.48
C ASP A 265 31.04 -21.43 -7.92
N ALA A 266 31.64 -20.44 -8.58
CA ALA A 266 32.14 -20.57 -9.94
C ALA A 266 33.28 -21.56 -10.09
N GLN A 267 34.00 -21.90 -9.01
CA GLN A 267 35.07 -22.87 -8.99
C GLN A 267 34.59 -24.30 -8.68
N GLY A 268 33.29 -24.47 -8.45
CA GLY A 268 32.67 -25.76 -8.16
C GLY A 268 32.67 -26.13 -6.69
N GLU A 269 33.19 -25.29 -5.81
CA GLU A 269 33.15 -25.52 -4.38
C GLU A 269 31.76 -25.28 -3.81
N THR A 270 31.35 -26.12 -2.88
CA THR A 270 30.05 -26.08 -2.27
C THR A 270 30.10 -25.67 -0.81
N GLN A 271 29.06 -24.97 -0.38
CA GLN A 271 28.83 -24.67 1.04
C GLN A 271 27.35 -24.84 1.37
N VAL A 272 27.07 -25.15 2.60
CA VAL A 272 25.70 -25.28 3.12
C VAL A 272 25.37 -24.06 3.95
N VAL A 273 24.26 -23.40 3.61
CA VAL A 273 23.77 -22.22 4.31
C VAL A 273 22.36 -22.49 4.83
N ARG A 274 22.13 -22.23 6.09
CA ARG A 274 20.77 -22.34 6.65
C ARG A 274 19.91 -21.17 6.18
N ILE A 275 18.66 -21.47 5.79
CA ILE A 275 17.72 -20.42 5.37
C ILE A 275 17.50 -19.40 6.49
N SER A 276 17.50 -19.83 7.75
CA SER A 276 17.37 -18.95 8.91
C SER A 276 18.52 -17.95 9.09
N SER A 277 19.66 -18.18 8.46
CA SER A 277 20.83 -17.28 8.53
C SER A 277 20.90 -16.30 7.36
N LEU A 278 19.96 -16.35 6.41
CA LEU A 278 19.93 -15.45 5.27
C LEU A 278 19.42 -14.07 5.73
N ASP A 279 20.30 -13.09 5.63
CA ASP A 279 20.00 -11.69 5.98
C ASP A 279 19.85 -10.82 4.72
N SER A 280 19.78 -9.51 4.90
CA SER A 280 19.64 -8.55 3.80
C SER A 280 20.87 -8.46 2.89
N SER A 281 22.00 -9.06 3.25
CA SER A 281 23.19 -9.13 2.40
C SER A 281 23.01 -10.09 1.22
N TRP A 282 22.03 -10.98 1.30
CA TRP A 282 21.72 -11.95 0.27
C TRP A 282 20.65 -11.46 -0.66
N SER A 283 20.87 -11.66 -1.97
CA SER A 283 19.90 -11.40 -3.04
C SER A 283 19.68 -12.66 -3.86
N LEU A 284 18.46 -12.82 -4.36
CA LEU A 284 18.05 -13.99 -5.13
C LEU A 284 17.71 -13.58 -6.56
N PHE A 285 18.15 -14.39 -7.52
CA PHE A 285 17.92 -14.18 -8.95
C PHE A 285 17.46 -15.48 -9.60
N ARG A 286 16.65 -15.31 -10.62
CA ARG A 286 16.27 -16.40 -11.53
C ARG A 286 17.07 -16.25 -12.81
N PRO A 287 17.88 -17.23 -13.22
CA PRO A 287 18.49 -17.22 -14.53
C PRO A 287 17.41 -17.54 -15.58
N GLU A 288 17.35 -16.72 -16.61
CA GLU A 288 16.41 -16.87 -17.71
C GLU A 288 17.17 -16.83 -19.03
N LYS A 289 16.77 -17.70 -19.95
CA LYS A 289 17.28 -17.65 -21.32
C LYS A 289 16.48 -16.65 -22.11
N MET A 290 17.16 -15.68 -22.69
CA MET A 290 16.57 -14.56 -23.39
C MET A 290 17.12 -14.49 -24.82
N PRO A 291 16.24 -14.47 -25.85
CA PRO A 291 16.69 -14.23 -27.21
C PRO A 291 17.09 -12.77 -27.39
N VAL A 292 18.21 -12.56 -28.08
CA VAL A 292 18.73 -11.23 -28.40
C VAL A 292 19.09 -11.17 -29.87
N ALA A 293 18.60 -10.17 -30.56
CA ALA A 293 18.90 -9.90 -31.96
C ALA A 293 19.51 -8.50 -32.12
N ASP A 294 20.11 -8.24 -33.28
CA ASP A 294 20.51 -6.87 -33.63
C ASP A 294 19.28 -5.96 -33.60
N GLY A 295 19.39 -4.81 -32.96
CA GLY A 295 18.29 -3.88 -32.78
C GLY A 295 17.46 -4.12 -31.50
N GLU A 296 17.79 -5.11 -30.71
CA GLU A 296 17.06 -5.44 -29.48
C GLU A 296 17.10 -4.30 -28.46
N ARG A 297 16.01 -4.14 -27.72
CA ARG A 297 15.93 -3.21 -26.58
C ARG A 297 15.99 -4.01 -25.29
N LEU A 298 16.95 -3.68 -24.43
CA LEU A 298 17.16 -4.32 -23.14
C LEU A 298 16.93 -3.32 -22.02
N ARG A 299 16.53 -3.81 -20.85
CA ARG A 299 16.40 -3.02 -19.63
C ARG A 299 17.32 -3.59 -18.57
N VAL A 300 18.04 -2.69 -17.91
CA VAL A 300 18.94 -3.03 -16.80
C VAL A 300 18.13 -3.33 -15.55
N THR A 301 18.41 -4.46 -14.90
CA THR A 301 17.74 -4.85 -13.64
C THR A 301 18.64 -4.70 -12.42
N GLY A 302 19.90 -4.38 -12.61
CA GLY A 302 20.87 -4.18 -11.54
C GLY A 302 22.22 -3.71 -12.07
N LYS A 303 23.21 -3.69 -11.21
CA LYS A 303 24.55 -3.21 -11.58
C LYS A 303 25.20 -4.12 -12.63
N ILE A 304 25.74 -3.51 -13.67
CA ILE A 304 26.52 -4.20 -14.71
C ILE A 304 27.98 -3.81 -14.56
N PRO A 305 28.91 -4.76 -14.43
CA PRO A 305 30.34 -4.45 -14.32
C PRO A 305 30.84 -3.63 -15.51
N GLY A 306 31.59 -2.56 -15.23
CA GLY A 306 32.19 -1.70 -16.26
C GLY A 306 31.24 -0.67 -16.88
N LEU A 307 29.98 -0.65 -16.53
CA LEU A 307 29.01 0.35 -17.00
C LEU A 307 28.47 1.20 -15.84
N ARG A 308 28.22 2.47 -16.14
CA ARG A 308 27.53 3.40 -15.23
C ARG A 308 26.04 3.39 -15.56
N VAL A 309 25.35 2.32 -15.16
CA VAL A 309 23.92 2.14 -15.37
C VAL A 309 23.24 1.78 -14.07
N SER A 310 21.97 2.09 -13.99
CA SER A 310 21.11 1.77 -12.85
C SER A 310 19.92 0.94 -13.30
N GLY A 311 19.29 0.25 -12.37
CA GLY A 311 18.06 -0.49 -12.66
C GLY A 311 17.02 0.44 -13.32
N GLY A 312 16.43 -0.03 -14.40
CA GLY A 312 15.47 0.70 -15.23
C GLY A 312 16.07 1.40 -16.45
N ASP A 313 17.39 1.55 -16.54
CA ASP A 313 18.02 2.12 -17.74
C ASP A 313 17.83 1.20 -18.95
N ARG A 314 17.71 1.80 -20.14
CA ARG A 314 17.55 1.09 -21.40
C ARG A 314 18.87 0.99 -22.13
N LEU A 315 19.13 -0.18 -22.71
CA LEU A 315 20.24 -0.41 -23.61
C LEU A 315 19.69 -0.81 -24.99
N GLN A 316 20.30 -0.30 -26.04
CA GLN A 316 19.99 -0.71 -27.40
C GLN A 316 21.11 -1.57 -27.95
N VAL A 317 20.78 -2.77 -28.40
CA VAL A 317 21.74 -3.67 -29.02
C VAL A 317 21.99 -3.23 -30.45
N ALA A 318 23.20 -2.78 -30.75
CA ALA A 318 23.62 -2.44 -32.08
C ALA A 318 23.92 -3.71 -32.89
N SER A 319 24.65 -4.65 -32.29
CA SER A 319 24.97 -5.94 -32.89
C SER A 319 25.19 -6.99 -31.81
N VAL A 320 24.90 -8.24 -32.11
CA VAL A 320 25.10 -9.38 -31.21
C VAL A 320 25.73 -10.56 -31.97
N SER A 321 26.65 -11.24 -31.29
CA SER A 321 27.23 -12.51 -31.71
C SER A 321 27.10 -13.51 -30.55
N GLU A 322 27.53 -14.75 -30.77
CA GLU A 322 27.50 -15.78 -29.73
C GLU A 322 28.36 -15.44 -28.48
N ASP A 323 29.38 -14.62 -28.67
CA ASP A 323 30.35 -14.30 -27.60
C ASP A 323 30.14 -12.92 -26.98
N ALA A 324 29.68 -11.95 -27.77
CA ALA A 324 29.59 -10.56 -27.33
C ALA A 324 28.45 -9.80 -28.01
N MET A 325 28.00 -8.76 -27.37
CA MET A 325 27.08 -7.77 -27.94
C MET A 325 27.61 -6.36 -27.77
N THR A 326 27.34 -5.55 -28.75
CA THR A 326 27.63 -4.10 -28.72
C THR A 326 26.34 -3.36 -28.42
N VAL A 327 26.35 -2.56 -27.34
CA VAL A 327 25.16 -1.84 -26.87
C VAL A 327 25.40 -0.34 -26.84
N VAL A 328 24.37 0.42 -27.20
CA VAL A 328 24.32 1.87 -27.00
C VAL A 328 23.79 2.14 -25.60
N VAL A 329 24.56 2.86 -24.80
CA VAL A 329 24.29 3.18 -23.41
C VAL A 329 23.86 4.64 -23.32
N PRO A 330 22.77 4.99 -22.62
CA PRO A 330 22.37 6.38 -22.43
C PRO A 330 23.47 7.20 -21.77
N GLY A 331 23.73 8.39 -22.33
CA GLY A 331 24.75 9.30 -21.79
C GLY A 331 26.20 8.94 -22.12
N ARG A 332 26.44 7.91 -22.90
CA ARG A 332 27.75 7.50 -23.35
C ARG A 332 27.90 7.71 -24.87
N ALA A 333 28.95 8.40 -25.29
CA ALA A 333 29.16 8.71 -26.70
C ALA A 333 29.51 7.48 -27.55
N GLU A 334 30.28 6.55 -26.98
CA GLU A 334 30.70 5.33 -27.69
C GLU A 334 29.92 4.11 -27.21
N PRO A 335 29.59 3.16 -28.11
CA PRO A 335 28.98 1.90 -27.73
C PRO A 335 29.88 1.10 -26.78
N ALA A 336 29.26 0.35 -25.88
CA ALA A 336 29.95 -0.57 -24.97
C ALA A 336 29.82 -2.01 -25.50
N THR A 337 30.84 -2.82 -25.20
CA THR A 337 30.81 -4.25 -25.49
C THR A 337 30.55 -5.02 -24.21
N LEU A 338 29.53 -5.88 -24.23
CA LEU A 338 29.17 -6.77 -23.13
C LEU A 338 29.30 -8.23 -23.56
N PRO A 339 29.67 -9.13 -22.64
CA PRO A 339 29.70 -10.56 -22.94
C PRO A 339 28.29 -11.12 -23.10
N VAL A 340 28.11 -12.05 -24.01
CA VAL A 340 26.92 -12.88 -24.11
C VAL A 340 27.13 -14.10 -23.22
N ALA A 341 26.42 -14.15 -22.11
CA ALA A 341 26.61 -15.21 -21.13
C ALA A 341 25.78 -16.45 -21.48
N ASP A 342 26.38 -17.62 -21.30
CA ASP A 342 25.71 -18.91 -21.36
C ASP A 342 25.64 -19.60 -19.98
N SER A 343 26.26 -18.99 -18.97
CA SER A 343 26.37 -19.49 -17.60
C SER A 343 25.72 -18.55 -16.60
N PRO A 344 25.06 -19.09 -15.55
CA PRO A 344 24.53 -18.29 -14.46
C PRO A 344 25.59 -17.44 -13.73
N PHE A 345 26.84 -17.91 -13.68
CA PHE A 345 27.92 -17.18 -12.99
C PHE A 345 28.37 -15.92 -13.71
N THR A 346 28.23 -15.87 -15.02
CA THR A 346 28.62 -14.72 -15.85
C THR A 346 27.42 -13.92 -16.36
N ALA A 347 26.21 -14.36 -16.09
CA ALA A 347 24.99 -13.73 -16.54
C ALA A 347 24.82 -12.30 -16.04
N LEU A 348 24.38 -11.41 -16.92
CA LEU A 348 24.15 -10.00 -16.62
C LEU A 348 22.73 -9.78 -16.11
N LYS A 349 22.56 -8.73 -15.30
CA LYS A 349 21.27 -8.29 -14.76
C LYS A 349 20.53 -7.47 -15.81
N LEU A 350 19.95 -8.16 -16.77
CA LEU A 350 19.22 -7.62 -17.91
C LEU A 350 17.89 -8.33 -18.09
N GLU A 351 16.94 -7.64 -18.66
CA GLU A 351 15.69 -8.20 -19.16
C GLU A 351 15.32 -7.58 -20.50
N ASN A 352 14.36 -8.16 -21.20
CA ASN A 352 13.83 -7.56 -22.42
C ASN A 352 13.16 -6.23 -22.10
N GLY A 353 13.44 -5.20 -22.89
CA GLY A 353 12.99 -3.84 -22.64
C GLY A 353 11.87 -3.33 -23.55
N TRP A 354 11.26 -4.17 -24.38
CA TRP A 354 10.21 -3.71 -25.30
C TRP A 354 8.92 -3.32 -24.60
N VAL A 355 8.53 -4.07 -23.57
CA VAL A 355 7.30 -3.80 -22.82
C VAL A 355 7.65 -3.38 -21.39
N GLU A 356 7.03 -2.32 -20.92
CA GLU A 356 7.27 -1.75 -19.61
C GLU A 356 6.03 -1.86 -18.71
N THR A 357 6.26 -1.84 -17.41
CA THR A 357 5.20 -1.58 -16.45
C THR A 357 4.83 -0.10 -16.42
N PRO A 358 3.56 0.24 -16.17
CA PRO A 358 3.16 1.63 -16.01
C PRO A 358 4.02 2.36 -14.96
N GLY A 359 4.45 3.57 -15.28
CA GLY A 359 5.24 4.40 -14.39
C GLY A 359 6.76 4.24 -14.48
N HIS A 360 7.29 3.36 -15.33
CA HIS A 360 8.73 3.18 -15.48
C HIS A 360 9.42 4.21 -16.36
N SER A 361 8.74 4.77 -17.33
CA SER A 361 9.31 5.82 -18.16
C SER A 361 8.57 7.14 -18.04
N VAL A 362 9.33 8.22 -18.22
CA VAL A 362 8.82 9.57 -18.27
C VAL A 362 9.34 10.19 -19.57
N SER A 363 8.43 10.61 -20.44
CA SER A 363 8.74 11.26 -21.70
C SER A 363 7.64 12.23 -22.07
N ASP A 364 7.96 13.28 -22.79
CA ASP A 364 7.02 14.26 -23.33
C ASP A 364 6.89 14.18 -24.85
N SER A 365 7.65 13.29 -25.49
CA SER A 365 7.66 13.12 -26.95
C SER A 365 7.23 11.74 -27.43
N ALA A 366 7.26 10.72 -26.58
CA ALA A 366 6.94 9.36 -26.96
C ALA A 366 5.45 9.14 -27.25
N THR A 367 5.15 8.18 -28.11
CA THR A 367 3.82 7.60 -28.25
C THR A 367 3.72 6.37 -27.36
N VAL A 368 2.69 6.32 -26.52
CA VAL A 368 2.43 5.22 -25.60
C VAL A 368 1.42 4.27 -26.22
N PHE A 369 1.80 3.01 -26.35
CA PHE A 369 0.95 1.92 -26.80
C PHE A 369 0.62 1.05 -25.59
N ALA A 370 -0.59 1.18 -25.08
CA ALA A 370 -0.96 0.56 -23.82
C ALA A 370 -2.21 -0.31 -23.93
N SER A 371 -2.25 -1.38 -23.17
CA SER A 371 -3.49 -2.12 -22.91
C SER A 371 -3.69 -2.23 -21.40
N VAL A 372 -4.89 -1.91 -20.95
CA VAL A 372 -5.26 -1.86 -19.53
C VAL A 372 -6.51 -2.71 -19.32
N THR A 373 -6.56 -3.44 -18.21
CA THR A 373 -7.76 -4.21 -17.87
C THR A 373 -8.93 -3.28 -17.59
N GLN A 374 -10.14 -3.75 -17.85
CA GLN A 374 -11.35 -2.96 -17.62
C GLN A 374 -11.48 -2.44 -16.19
N MET A 375 -11.02 -3.24 -15.22
CA MET A 375 -11.09 -2.88 -13.80
C MET A 375 -10.11 -1.77 -13.40
N ALA A 376 -9.04 -1.61 -14.16
CA ALA A 376 -8.01 -0.61 -13.90
C ALA A 376 -8.21 0.69 -14.71
N MET A 377 -9.24 0.78 -15.55
CA MET A 377 -9.51 1.97 -16.36
C MET A 377 -10.17 3.07 -15.53
N ASP A 378 -9.46 4.16 -15.34
CA ASP A 378 -9.95 5.37 -14.71
C ASP A 378 -9.10 6.58 -15.13
N ASN A 379 -9.45 7.75 -14.64
CA ASN A 379 -8.71 8.98 -14.94
C ASN A 379 -7.26 8.94 -14.44
N ALA A 380 -7.01 8.33 -13.28
CA ALA A 380 -5.66 8.21 -12.75
C ALA A 380 -4.77 7.30 -13.61
N THR A 381 -5.32 6.25 -14.19
CA THR A 381 -4.62 5.39 -15.15
C THR A 381 -4.24 6.18 -16.41
N LEU A 382 -5.17 6.96 -16.94
CA LEU A 382 -4.90 7.82 -18.10
C LEU A 382 -3.80 8.84 -17.80
N ASN A 383 -3.83 9.48 -16.63
CA ASN A 383 -2.79 10.43 -16.20
C ASN A 383 -1.43 9.74 -16.09
N GLY A 384 -1.39 8.52 -15.56
CA GLY A 384 -0.16 7.72 -15.48
C GLY A 384 0.41 7.38 -16.85
N LEU A 385 -0.42 7.00 -17.81
CA LEU A 385 0.00 6.75 -19.20
C LEU A 385 0.49 8.03 -19.88
N ALA A 386 -0.19 9.15 -19.69
CA ALA A 386 0.18 10.43 -20.27
C ALA A 386 1.55 10.95 -19.75
N ARG A 387 1.99 10.50 -18.60
CA ARG A 387 3.34 10.80 -18.09
C ARG A 387 4.43 10.11 -18.90
N SER A 388 4.14 8.92 -19.43
CA SER A 388 5.10 8.13 -20.21
C SER A 388 5.24 8.58 -21.66
N GLY A 389 4.35 9.43 -22.14
CA GLY A 389 4.42 9.94 -23.50
C GLY A 389 3.38 11.00 -23.81
N ARG A 390 3.61 11.71 -24.90
CA ARG A 390 2.76 12.79 -25.37
C ARG A 390 1.40 12.32 -25.87
N ASP A 391 1.39 11.26 -26.66
CA ASP A 391 0.21 10.68 -27.26
C ASP A 391 -0.01 9.27 -26.69
N VAL A 392 -1.21 9.00 -26.22
CA VAL A 392 -1.58 7.72 -25.65
C VAL A 392 -2.53 7.00 -26.60
N ARG A 393 -2.15 5.80 -27.03
CA ARG A 393 -3.00 4.86 -27.75
C ARG A 393 -3.40 3.73 -26.81
N LEU A 394 -4.67 3.67 -26.48
CA LEU A 394 -5.20 2.68 -25.57
C LEU A 394 -5.97 1.60 -26.32
N TYR A 395 -5.46 0.40 -26.26
CA TYR A 395 -6.07 -0.79 -26.85
C TYR A 395 -6.99 -1.42 -25.80
N SER A 396 -8.29 -1.30 -26.03
CA SER A 396 -9.33 -1.66 -25.07
C SER A 396 -10.13 -2.87 -25.53
N SER A 397 -10.52 -3.70 -24.57
CA SER A 397 -11.49 -4.77 -24.81
C SER A 397 -12.93 -4.27 -24.91
N LEU A 398 -13.19 -3.03 -24.50
CA LEU A 398 -14.48 -2.35 -24.58
C LEU A 398 -14.57 -1.49 -25.85
N ASP A 399 -15.79 -1.17 -26.24
CA ASP A 399 -16.02 -0.17 -27.28
C ASP A 399 -15.51 1.23 -26.85
N GLU A 400 -15.36 2.12 -27.83
CA GLU A 400 -14.82 3.45 -27.60
C GLU A 400 -15.65 4.27 -26.59
N PRO A 401 -17.01 4.34 -26.67
CA PRO A 401 -17.78 5.11 -25.71
C PRO A 401 -17.65 4.63 -24.26
N ARG A 402 -17.67 3.31 -24.04
CA ARG A 402 -17.51 2.73 -22.69
C ARG A 402 -16.12 2.94 -22.14
N THR A 403 -15.09 2.84 -22.98
CA THR A 403 -13.71 3.11 -22.59
C THR A 403 -13.54 4.57 -22.22
N ALA A 404 -14.04 5.50 -23.02
CA ALA A 404 -13.99 6.93 -22.74
C ALA A 404 -14.72 7.28 -21.42
N GLU A 405 -15.88 6.68 -21.19
CA GLU A 405 -16.63 6.85 -19.94
C GLU A 405 -15.81 6.40 -18.72
N LYS A 406 -15.17 5.22 -18.81
CA LYS A 406 -14.33 4.73 -17.71
C LYS A 406 -13.11 5.60 -17.46
N LEU A 407 -12.45 6.07 -18.49
CA LEU A 407 -11.29 6.97 -18.38
C LEU A 407 -11.65 8.34 -17.80
N ALA A 408 -12.89 8.77 -17.94
CA ALA A 408 -13.38 10.02 -17.36
C ALA A 408 -13.72 9.89 -15.86
N ARG A 409 -13.89 8.67 -15.35
CA ARG A 409 -14.23 8.45 -13.95
C ARG A 409 -13.01 8.73 -13.06
N HIS A 410 -13.24 9.54 -12.05
CA HIS A 410 -12.24 9.68 -10.99
C HIS A 410 -12.19 8.41 -10.14
N PRO A 411 -10.98 7.92 -9.79
CA PRO A 411 -10.88 6.76 -8.93
C PRO A 411 -11.47 7.07 -7.56
N SER A 412 -12.27 6.15 -7.04
CA SER A 412 -12.62 6.17 -5.63
C SER A 412 -11.42 5.66 -4.85
N PHE A 413 -10.66 6.55 -4.25
CA PHE A 413 -9.62 6.16 -3.33
C PHE A 413 -10.28 5.70 -2.03
N THR A 414 -10.08 4.45 -1.66
CA THR A 414 -10.33 4.03 -0.29
C THR A 414 -9.21 4.61 0.54
N VAL A 415 -9.46 5.75 1.14
CA VAL A 415 -8.49 6.38 2.03
C VAL A 415 -8.47 5.55 3.30
N VAL A 416 -7.29 5.31 3.84
CA VAL A 416 -7.07 4.62 5.13
C VAL A 416 -8.06 5.09 6.20
N SER A 417 -8.31 6.39 6.25
CA SER A 417 -9.26 6.98 7.18
C SER A 417 -10.71 6.57 6.98
N ASP A 418 -11.14 6.23 5.77
CA ASP A 418 -12.53 5.83 5.53
C ASP A 418 -12.81 4.46 6.15
N GLN A 419 -11.82 3.57 6.17
CA GLN A 419 -11.90 2.31 6.87
C GLN A 419 -11.89 2.49 8.39
N ILE A 420 -11.15 3.48 8.89
CA ILE A 420 -11.13 3.82 10.31
C ILE A 420 -12.37 4.62 10.70
N LYS A 421 -12.84 5.55 9.89
CA LYS A 421 -14.11 6.29 10.08
C LYS A 421 -15.30 5.36 10.26
N ALA A 422 -15.38 4.30 9.47
CA ALA A 422 -16.45 3.31 9.59
C ALA A 422 -16.49 2.63 10.97
N ARG A 423 -15.40 2.70 11.73
CA ARG A 423 -15.27 2.06 13.04
C ARG A 423 -15.27 3.03 14.22
N ALA A 424 -14.60 4.18 14.08
CA ALA A 424 -14.31 5.08 15.19
C ALA A 424 -14.92 6.48 15.03
N GLY A 425 -15.54 6.81 13.91
CA GLY A 425 -16.06 8.14 13.63
C GLY A 425 -14.98 9.23 13.53
N GLU A 426 -13.72 8.85 13.34
CA GLU A 426 -12.62 9.80 13.22
C GLU A 426 -12.48 10.35 11.79
N THR A 427 -12.08 11.61 11.68
CA THR A 427 -11.69 12.23 10.43
C THR A 427 -10.27 11.86 10.05
N LEU A 428 -9.89 12.05 8.76
CA LEU A 428 -8.51 11.88 8.29
C LEU A 428 -7.51 12.70 9.09
N LEU A 429 -7.89 13.94 9.39
CA LEU A 429 -7.04 14.84 10.15
C LEU A 429 -6.85 14.34 11.58
N GLU A 430 -7.91 13.89 12.23
CA GLU A 430 -7.85 13.32 13.58
C GLU A 430 -6.99 12.06 13.61
N THR A 431 -7.11 11.19 12.58
CA THR A 431 -6.24 10.02 12.43
C THR A 431 -4.77 10.43 12.29
N ALA A 432 -4.48 11.43 11.45
CA ALA A 432 -3.11 11.92 11.26
C ALA A 432 -2.52 12.49 12.55
N ILE A 433 -3.31 13.28 13.29
CA ILE A 433 -2.92 13.83 14.60
C ILE A 433 -2.69 12.71 15.62
N SER A 434 -3.56 11.71 15.63
CA SER A 434 -3.43 10.54 16.51
C SER A 434 -2.14 9.76 16.23
N LEU A 435 -1.81 9.52 14.97
CA LEU A 435 -0.57 8.85 14.59
C LEU A 435 0.66 9.64 15.02
N GLN A 436 0.63 10.95 14.89
CA GLN A 436 1.72 11.83 15.34
C GLN A 436 1.88 11.79 16.88
N LYS A 437 0.78 11.89 17.61
CA LYS A 437 0.78 11.83 19.09
C LYS A 437 1.27 10.47 19.60
N ALA A 438 1.00 9.39 18.88
CA ALA A 438 1.48 8.06 19.23
C ALA A 438 3.00 7.89 19.02
N GLY A 439 3.71 8.89 18.50
CA GLY A 439 5.15 8.83 18.26
C GLY A 439 5.56 7.91 17.13
N LEU A 440 4.66 7.64 16.19
CA LEU A 440 4.91 6.76 15.05
C LEU A 440 5.63 7.52 13.95
N HIS A 441 6.93 7.27 13.83
CA HIS A 441 7.85 8.09 13.03
C HIS A 441 8.16 7.54 11.65
N THR A 442 7.93 6.25 11.41
CA THR A 442 8.19 5.63 10.11
C THR A 442 6.90 5.23 9.41
N PRO A 443 6.88 5.20 8.07
CA PRO A 443 5.74 4.68 7.32
C PRO A 443 5.36 3.25 7.71
N ALA A 444 6.35 2.41 8.02
CA ALA A 444 6.10 1.04 8.48
C ALA A 444 5.38 0.99 9.83
N GLN A 445 5.80 1.82 10.79
CA GLN A 445 5.12 1.93 12.10
C GLN A 445 3.67 2.38 11.94
N GLN A 446 3.43 3.37 11.10
CA GLN A 446 2.09 3.89 10.81
C GLN A 446 1.21 2.81 10.16
N ALA A 447 1.73 2.11 9.17
CA ALA A 447 1.01 1.06 8.46
C ALA A 447 0.61 -0.11 9.38
N ILE A 448 1.52 -0.57 10.23
CA ILE A 448 1.25 -1.64 11.22
C ILE A 448 0.20 -1.17 12.24
N HIS A 449 0.32 0.04 12.74
CA HIS A 449 -0.65 0.61 13.69
C HIS A 449 -2.06 0.68 13.11
N LEU A 450 -2.18 1.00 11.83
CA LEU A 450 -3.46 1.06 11.14
C LEU A 450 -4.03 -0.32 10.78
N ALA A 451 -3.16 -1.29 10.52
CA ALA A 451 -3.55 -2.64 10.16
C ALA A 451 -4.07 -3.47 11.35
N LEU A 452 -3.51 -3.27 12.53
CA LEU A 452 -3.86 -4.05 13.72
C LEU A 452 -5.35 -4.03 14.08
N PRO A 453 -6.03 -2.87 14.17
CA PRO A 453 -7.46 -2.85 14.47
C PRO A 453 -8.31 -3.56 13.42
N VAL A 454 -7.87 -3.54 12.15
CA VAL A 454 -8.58 -4.23 11.06
C VAL A 454 -8.54 -5.74 11.25
N LEU A 455 -7.39 -6.29 11.60
CA LEU A 455 -7.23 -7.71 11.86
C LEU A 455 -7.93 -8.12 13.15
N GLU A 456 -7.74 -7.37 14.22
CA GLU A 456 -8.32 -7.64 15.53
C GLU A 456 -9.85 -7.63 15.54
N SER A 457 -10.46 -6.91 14.61
CA SER A 457 -11.92 -6.93 14.44
C SER A 457 -12.45 -8.27 13.91
N LYS A 458 -11.58 -9.02 13.24
CA LYS A 458 -11.93 -10.34 12.70
C LYS A 458 -11.51 -11.46 13.64
N ASN A 459 -10.25 -11.39 14.09
CA ASN A 459 -9.68 -12.38 15.00
C ASN A 459 -8.64 -11.68 15.90
N LEU A 460 -8.65 -11.98 17.18
CA LEU A 460 -7.66 -11.44 18.11
C LEU A 460 -6.24 -11.93 17.80
N ALA A 461 -6.12 -13.16 17.33
CA ALA A 461 -4.86 -13.75 16.91
C ALA A 461 -4.80 -13.82 15.38
N PHE A 462 -3.69 -13.43 14.80
CA PHE A 462 -3.47 -13.36 13.36
C PHE A 462 -2.04 -13.82 13.01
N SER A 463 -1.85 -14.25 11.78
CA SER A 463 -0.53 -14.64 11.29
C SER A 463 0.31 -13.41 10.92
N MET A 464 1.62 -13.58 10.88
CA MET A 464 2.51 -12.54 10.33
C MET A 464 2.15 -12.20 8.88
N VAL A 465 1.65 -13.18 8.12
CA VAL A 465 1.17 -12.97 6.74
C VAL A 465 0.04 -11.97 6.70
N ASP A 466 -0.96 -12.24 7.53
CA ASP A 466 -2.16 -11.42 7.55
C ASP A 466 -1.79 -9.98 7.92
N LEU A 467 -0.89 -9.82 8.90
CA LEU A 467 -0.42 -8.50 9.31
C LEU A 467 0.39 -7.81 8.22
N LEU A 468 1.30 -8.50 7.54
CA LEU A 468 2.07 -7.96 6.43
C LEU A 468 1.16 -7.54 5.27
N THR A 469 0.22 -8.39 4.92
CA THR A 469 -0.72 -8.14 3.81
C THR A 469 -1.61 -6.95 4.11
N GLU A 470 -2.19 -6.90 5.29
CA GLU A 470 -3.04 -5.79 5.71
C GLU A 470 -2.24 -4.50 5.82
N ALA A 471 -1.07 -4.53 6.46
CA ALA A 471 -0.20 -3.36 6.60
C ALA A 471 0.28 -2.83 5.25
N LYS A 472 0.52 -3.70 4.28
CA LYS A 472 0.89 -3.27 2.92
C LYS A 472 -0.19 -2.42 2.28
N SER A 473 -1.46 -2.70 2.53
CA SER A 473 -2.58 -1.90 2.05
C SER A 473 -2.60 -0.48 2.65
N PHE A 474 -1.99 -0.30 3.82
CA PHE A 474 -1.87 0.99 4.52
C PHE A 474 -0.51 1.67 4.32
N ALA A 475 0.43 1.00 3.66
CA ALA A 475 1.78 1.50 3.53
C ALA A 475 1.89 2.62 2.48
N ALA A 476 2.69 3.64 2.79
CA ALA A 476 3.05 4.68 1.84
C ALA A 476 3.86 4.09 0.67
N GLU A 477 3.82 4.76 -0.46
CA GLU A 477 4.61 4.36 -1.62
C GLU A 477 6.10 4.27 -1.26
N GLY A 478 6.75 3.19 -1.67
CA GLY A 478 8.15 2.90 -1.35
C GLY A 478 8.37 2.13 -0.06
N THR A 479 7.33 1.91 0.74
CA THR A 479 7.41 1.03 1.92
C THR A 479 7.12 -0.41 1.50
N GLY A 480 8.14 -1.25 1.51
CA GLY A 480 8.06 -2.64 1.10
C GLY A 480 7.81 -3.61 2.27
N PHE A 481 7.71 -4.88 1.93
CA PHE A 481 7.56 -5.94 2.93
C PHE A 481 8.78 -6.07 3.85
N THR A 482 9.97 -5.68 3.40
CA THR A 482 11.19 -5.67 4.23
C THR A 482 11.05 -4.70 5.40
N GLU A 483 10.63 -3.48 5.13
CA GLU A 483 10.44 -2.45 6.15
C GLU A 483 9.30 -2.82 7.10
N LEU A 484 8.19 -3.33 6.56
CA LEU A 484 7.05 -3.78 7.36
C LEU A 484 7.42 -4.96 8.25
N GLY A 485 8.12 -5.96 7.72
CA GLY A 485 8.58 -7.11 8.48
C GLY A 485 9.62 -6.74 9.54
N GLY A 486 10.51 -5.82 9.23
CA GLY A 486 11.46 -5.26 10.19
C GLY A 486 10.77 -4.60 11.38
N GLU A 487 9.72 -3.83 11.15
CA GLU A 487 8.93 -3.22 12.21
C GLU A 487 8.14 -4.25 13.03
N ILE A 488 7.56 -5.25 12.38
CA ILE A 488 6.87 -6.34 13.10
C ILE A 488 7.86 -7.06 14.03
N ASN A 489 9.04 -7.39 13.54
CA ASN A 489 10.08 -8.04 14.36
C ASN A 489 10.53 -7.14 15.52
N ALA A 490 10.65 -5.84 15.29
CA ALA A 490 10.96 -4.87 16.34
C ALA A 490 9.86 -4.82 17.40
N GLN A 491 8.60 -4.86 17.02
CA GLN A 491 7.47 -4.91 17.95
C GLN A 491 7.42 -6.22 18.74
N ILE A 492 7.73 -7.34 18.12
CA ILE A 492 7.84 -8.63 18.82
C ILE A 492 8.96 -8.56 19.86
N LYS A 493 10.10 -8.01 19.49
CA LYS A 493 11.25 -7.86 20.39
C LYS A 493 10.96 -6.94 21.57
N ARG A 494 10.23 -5.84 21.35
CA ARG A 494 9.80 -4.93 22.43
C ARG A 494 8.66 -5.49 23.27
N GLY A 495 7.98 -6.53 22.81
CA GLY A 495 6.81 -7.09 23.47
C GLY A 495 5.49 -6.37 23.16
N ASP A 496 5.43 -5.55 22.12
CA ASP A 496 4.19 -4.93 21.64
C ASP A 496 3.31 -5.92 20.88
N LEU A 497 3.93 -6.91 20.26
CA LEU A 497 3.31 -8.09 19.67
C LEU A 497 3.84 -9.34 20.39
N LEU A 498 2.95 -10.28 20.67
CA LEU A 498 3.27 -11.50 21.40
C LEU A 498 2.89 -12.72 20.56
N TYR A 499 3.72 -13.78 20.61
CA TYR A 499 3.35 -15.05 20.04
C TYR A 499 2.30 -15.77 20.91
N VAL A 500 1.30 -16.34 20.25
CA VAL A 500 0.33 -17.21 20.92
C VAL A 500 0.93 -18.62 20.98
N ASP A 501 1.33 -19.03 22.17
CA ASP A 501 1.81 -20.39 22.40
C ASP A 501 0.64 -21.35 22.56
N VAL A 502 0.63 -22.40 21.76
CA VAL A 502 -0.25 -23.55 22.01
C VAL A 502 0.46 -24.48 22.98
N ALA A 503 -0.27 -24.91 24.00
CA ALA A 503 0.23 -25.82 25.02
C ALA A 503 1.01 -27.00 24.42
N LYS A 504 2.27 -27.15 24.85
CA LYS A 504 3.23 -28.22 24.51
C LYS A 504 3.87 -28.18 23.11
N GLY A 505 4.74 -27.22 22.89
CA GLY A 505 5.91 -27.44 22.03
C GLY A 505 5.80 -27.05 20.56
N TYR A 506 4.63 -26.66 20.07
CA TYR A 506 4.45 -26.16 18.72
C TYR A 506 3.76 -24.79 18.78
N GLY A 507 4.56 -23.74 18.61
CA GLY A 507 3.97 -22.41 18.42
C GLY A 507 3.08 -22.39 17.18
N THR A 508 1.91 -21.78 17.27
CA THR A 508 1.01 -21.60 16.11
C THR A 508 1.56 -20.64 15.07
N GLY A 509 2.61 -19.86 15.43
CA GLY A 509 3.06 -18.74 14.62
C GLY A 509 2.08 -17.58 14.59
N LEU A 510 1.01 -17.63 15.38
CA LEU A 510 0.05 -16.55 15.48
C LEU A 510 0.55 -15.48 16.45
N LEU A 511 0.20 -14.23 16.14
CA LEU A 511 0.52 -13.05 16.92
C LEU A 511 -0.75 -12.47 17.54
N VAL A 512 -0.59 -11.84 18.68
CA VAL A 512 -1.60 -11.02 19.34
C VAL A 512 -0.94 -9.73 19.80
N SER A 513 -1.65 -8.60 19.73
CA SER A 513 -1.13 -7.36 20.27
C SER A 513 -1.10 -7.41 21.80
N ARG A 514 -0.10 -6.77 22.42
CA ARG A 514 -0.04 -6.62 23.86
C ARG A 514 -1.30 -5.92 24.39
N ALA A 515 -1.81 -4.93 23.66
CA ALA A 515 -3.02 -4.21 24.03
C ALA A 515 -4.22 -5.15 24.13
N SER A 516 -4.41 -6.05 23.16
CA SER A 516 -5.48 -7.06 23.20
C SER A 516 -5.28 -8.08 24.32
N TYR A 517 -4.04 -8.51 24.54
CA TYR A 517 -3.70 -9.41 25.65
C TYR A 517 -3.99 -8.79 27.02
N GLU A 518 -3.59 -7.54 27.23
CA GLU A 518 -3.88 -6.82 28.48
C GLU A 518 -5.38 -6.55 28.65
N ALA A 519 -6.10 -6.29 27.54
CA ALA A 519 -7.55 -6.16 27.59
C ALA A 519 -8.23 -7.47 28.01
N GLU A 520 -7.81 -8.62 27.49
CA GLU A 520 -8.31 -9.93 27.95
C GLU A 520 -8.04 -10.17 29.43
N LYS A 521 -6.83 -9.90 29.89
CA LYS A 521 -6.49 -10.01 31.32
C LYS A 521 -7.37 -9.10 32.17
N SER A 522 -7.64 -7.88 31.68
CA SER A 522 -8.52 -6.94 32.36
C SER A 522 -9.96 -7.46 32.44
N ILE A 523 -10.46 -8.09 31.40
CA ILE A 523 -11.78 -8.74 31.38
C ILE A 523 -11.85 -9.83 32.45
N LEU A 524 -10.85 -10.72 32.47
CA LEU A 524 -10.78 -11.80 33.47
C LEU A 524 -10.71 -11.23 34.91
N ARG A 525 -9.95 -10.18 35.12
CA ARG A 525 -9.88 -9.50 36.41
C ARG A 525 -11.23 -8.92 36.83
N HIS A 526 -11.93 -8.23 35.92
CA HIS A 526 -13.26 -7.70 36.17
C HIS A 526 -14.28 -8.79 36.52
N ILE A 527 -14.21 -9.93 35.83
CA ILE A 527 -15.08 -11.08 36.12
C ILE A 527 -14.81 -11.62 37.54
N LEU A 528 -13.54 -11.77 37.92
CA LEU A 528 -13.14 -12.26 39.24
C LEU A 528 -13.55 -11.27 40.36
N GLU A 529 -13.28 -9.99 40.16
CA GLU A 529 -13.67 -8.94 41.08
C GLU A 529 -15.19 -8.74 41.18
N GLY A 530 -15.91 -9.11 40.12
CA GLY A 530 -17.37 -9.04 40.04
C GLY A 530 -18.10 -10.19 40.69
N LYS A 531 -17.41 -11.24 41.14
CA LYS A 531 -18.06 -12.34 41.84
C LYS A 531 -18.57 -11.90 43.21
N GLU A 532 -19.83 -12.25 43.48
CA GLU A 532 -20.52 -11.89 44.71
C GLU A 532 -20.47 -10.37 45.04
N ALA A 533 -20.35 -9.54 44.03
CA ALA A 533 -20.10 -8.10 44.16
C ALA A 533 -21.38 -7.25 44.10
N VAL A 534 -22.49 -7.83 43.71
CA VAL A 534 -23.75 -7.11 43.53
C VAL A 534 -24.89 -7.76 44.31
N THR A 535 -25.90 -6.96 44.63
CA THR A 535 -27.13 -7.46 45.21
C THR A 535 -28.00 -8.06 44.08
N PRO A 536 -28.50 -9.29 44.22
CA PRO A 536 -29.40 -9.88 43.22
C PRO A 536 -30.62 -8.99 42.98
N LEU A 537 -31.07 -8.94 41.73
CA LEU A 537 -32.27 -8.17 41.37
C LEU A 537 -33.52 -8.75 42.05
N MET A 538 -33.54 -10.04 42.25
CA MET A 538 -34.57 -10.79 42.94
C MET A 538 -33.93 -11.88 43.81
N GLU A 539 -34.51 -12.17 44.99
CA GLU A 539 -34.08 -13.35 45.74
C GLU A 539 -34.55 -14.63 45.08
N ARG A 540 -35.75 -14.62 44.49
CA ARG A 540 -36.34 -15.76 43.78
C ARG A 540 -37.25 -15.25 42.67
N VAL A 541 -37.02 -15.80 41.46
CA VAL A 541 -37.89 -15.50 40.30
C VAL A 541 -39.24 -16.25 40.48
N PRO A 542 -40.38 -15.50 40.38
CA PRO A 542 -41.70 -16.14 40.45
C PRO A 542 -41.88 -17.21 39.39
N GLY A 543 -42.36 -18.39 39.79
CA GLY A 543 -42.59 -19.52 38.87
C GLY A 543 -43.56 -19.21 37.75
N GLU A 544 -44.50 -18.31 37.98
CA GLU A 544 -45.47 -17.85 36.97
C GLU A 544 -44.82 -17.22 35.74
N LEU A 545 -43.72 -16.52 35.87
CA LEU A 545 -42.98 -15.88 34.78
C LEU A 545 -42.23 -16.89 33.91
N MET A 546 -42.04 -18.12 34.41
CA MET A 546 -41.21 -19.12 33.76
C MET A 546 -42.00 -20.30 33.20
N GLU A 547 -43.33 -20.29 33.32
CA GLU A 547 -44.19 -21.43 32.91
C GLU A 547 -44.06 -21.78 31.43
N THR A 548 -43.89 -20.79 30.56
CA THR A 548 -43.78 -20.97 29.10
C THR A 548 -42.33 -21.20 28.65
N LEU A 549 -41.37 -21.13 29.56
CA LEU A 549 -39.95 -21.27 29.25
C LEU A 549 -39.53 -22.76 29.25
N THR A 550 -38.55 -23.08 28.39
CA THR A 550 -37.85 -24.38 28.47
C THR A 550 -37.01 -24.44 29.75
N SER A 551 -36.54 -25.63 30.12
CA SER A 551 -35.70 -25.81 31.31
C SER A 551 -34.41 -24.99 31.25
N GLY A 552 -33.77 -24.87 30.05
CA GLY A 552 -32.58 -24.05 29.82
C GLY A 552 -32.89 -22.57 29.95
N GLN A 553 -33.99 -22.11 29.39
CA GLN A 553 -34.45 -20.71 29.51
C GLN A 553 -34.78 -20.33 30.96
N ARG A 554 -35.37 -21.24 31.72
CA ARG A 554 -35.65 -21.06 33.15
C ARG A 554 -34.34 -20.89 33.95
N ALA A 555 -33.39 -21.78 33.72
CA ALA A 555 -32.11 -21.74 34.39
C ALA A 555 -31.35 -20.43 34.09
N ALA A 556 -31.35 -20.01 32.84
CA ALA A 556 -30.71 -18.74 32.41
C ALA A 556 -31.42 -17.51 33.00
N THR A 557 -32.76 -17.49 33.03
CA THR A 557 -33.55 -16.41 33.62
C THR A 557 -33.29 -16.28 35.11
N ARG A 558 -33.24 -17.41 35.84
CA ARG A 558 -32.86 -17.43 37.25
C ARG A 558 -31.46 -16.92 37.46
N MET A 559 -30.51 -17.36 36.64
CA MET A 559 -29.13 -16.91 36.76
C MET A 559 -29.00 -15.42 36.56
N ILE A 560 -29.69 -14.81 35.61
CA ILE A 560 -29.66 -13.37 35.36
C ILE A 560 -30.24 -12.59 36.54
N LEU A 561 -31.35 -13.00 37.07
CA LEU A 561 -32.11 -12.24 38.06
C LEU A 561 -31.72 -12.53 39.49
N GLU A 562 -31.28 -13.75 39.82
CA GLU A 562 -30.92 -14.18 41.17
C GLU A 562 -29.42 -14.15 41.46
N THR A 563 -28.57 -13.83 40.46
CA THR A 563 -27.11 -13.81 40.64
C THR A 563 -26.66 -12.64 41.52
N SER A 564 -25.67 -12.90 42.35
CA SER A 564 -24.86 -11.87 43.04
C SER A 564 -23.59 -11.51 42.28
N ASP A 565 -23.34 -12.15 41.16
CA ASP A 565 -22.20 -11.87 40.29
C ASP A 565 -22.52 -10.69 39.36
N ARG A 566 -21.57 -9.78 39.20
CA ARG A 566 -21.73 -8.63 38.30
C ARG A 566 -21.82 -9.04 36.84
N PHE A 567 -21.06 -10.03 36.44
CA PHE A 567 -21.00 -10.53 35.06
C PHE A 567 -21.48 -11.96 34.98
N THR A 568 -22.42 -12.21 34.09
CA THR A 568 -23.01 -13.53 33.85
C THR A 568 -23.05 -13.83 32.37
N VAL A 569 -22.59 -15.00 31.97
CA VAL A 569 -22.58 -15.45 30.57
C VAL A 569 -23.60 -16.55 30.39
N VAL A 570 -24.50 -16.35 29.43
CA VAL A 570 -25.51 -17.32 29.05
C VAL A 570 -25.24 -17.79 27.62
N GLN A 571 -24.95 -19.04 27.46
CA GLN A 571 -24.74 -19.64 26.13
C GLN A 571 -26.02 -20.30 25.61
N GLY A 572 -26.40 -19.91 24.39
CA GLY A 572 -27.53 -20.53 23.68
C GLY A 572 -27.26 -20.60 22.20
N TYR A 573 -27.63 -21.73 21.59
CA TYR A 573 -27.52 -21.87 20.13
C TYR A 573 -28.60 -21.04 19.42
N ALA A 574 -28.36 -20.75 18.12
CA ALA A 574 -29.32 -20.05 17.27
C ALA A 574 -30.69 -20.79 17.28
N GLY A 575 -31.78 -20.03 17.42
CA GLY A 575 -33.14 -20.58 17.39
C GLY A 575 -33.67 -21.16 18.71
N VAL A 576 -32.95 -21.00 19.83
CA VAL A 576 -33.39 -21.49 21.16
C VAL A 576 -34.33 -20.54 21.92
N GLY A 577 -34.78 -19.46 21.29
CA GLY A 577 -35.76 -18.55 21.90
C GLY A 577 -35.17 -17.51 22.87
N LYS A 578 -34.04 -16.91 22.57
CA LYS A 578 -33.42 -15.85 23.36
C LYS A 578 -34.34 -14.64 23.52
N THR A 579 -35.13 -14.30 22.51
CA THR A 579 -36.13 -13.22 22.57
C THR A 579 -37.19 -13.48 23.62
N THR A 580 -37.67 -14.71 23.72
CA THR A 580 -38.62 -15.14 24.76
C THR A 580 -38.03 -14.99 26.16
N GLN A 581 -36.76 -15.33 26.32
CA GLN A 581 -36.02 -15.15 27.56
C GLN A 581 -35.89 -13.69 27.96
N PHE A 582 -35.57 -12.79 27.00
CA PHE A 582 -35.50 -11.34 27.26
C PHE A 582 -36.86 -10.77 27.69
N ARG A 583 -37.96 -11.26 27.10
CA ARG A 583 -39.32 -10.90 27.56
C ARG A 583 -39.58 -11.30 28.99
N ALA A 584 -39.15 -12.50 29.37
CA ALA A 584 -39.30 -12.97 30.74
C ALA A 584 -38.50 -12.13 31.73
N VAL A 585 -37.26 -11.77 31.37
CA VAL A 585 -36.44 -10.88 32.18
C VAL A 585 -37.07 -9.49 32.32
N MET A 586 -37.61 -8.92 31.25
CA MET A 586 -38.29 -7.63 31.25
C MET A 586 -39.56 -7.65 32.07
N SER A 587 -40.35 -8.72 31.99
CA SER A 587 -41.55 -8.92 32.79
C SER A 587 -41.21 -8.99 34.28
N ALA A 588 -40.17 -9.71 34.65
CA ALA A 588 -39.69 -9.78 36.02
C ALA A 588 -39.22 -8.42 36.57
N VAL A 589 -38.43 -7.70 35.77
CA VAL A 589 -37.95 -6.36 36.13
C VAL A 589 -39.10 -5.36 36.34
N ASN A 590 -40.13 -5.45 35.48
CA ASN A 590 -41.31 -4.59 35.58
C ASN A 590 -42.20 -4.90 36.81
N MET A 591 -42.05 -6.06 37.39
CA MET A 591 -42.72 -6.42 38.65
C MET A 591 -42.06 -5.82 39.90
N LEU A 592 -40.83 -5.37 39.80
CA LEU A 592 -40.12 -4.72 40.90
C LEU A 592 -40.74 -3.36 41.21
N PRO A 593 -40.73 -2.94 42.51
CA PRO A 593 -41.09 -1.58 42.87
C PRO A 593 -40.28 -0.55 42.08
N ALA A 594 -40.86 0.57 41.71
CA ALA A 594 -40.18 1.59 40.89
C ALA A 594 -38.85 2.07 41.51
N SER A 595 -38.73 2.09 42.84
CA SER A 595 -37.52 2.46 43.57
C SER A 595 -36.39 1.40 43.45
N GLU A 596 -36.74 0.14 43.23
CA GLU A 596 -35.78 -0.97 43.13
C GLU A 596 -35.54 -1.42 41.67
N ARG A 597 -36.33 -0.88 40.74
CA ARG A 597 -36.28 -1.27 39.33
C ARG A 597 -35.01 -0.75 38.68
N PRO A 598 -34.16 -1.62 38.14
CA PRO A 598 -32.99 -1.19 37.37
C PRO A 598 -33.38 -0.62 36.01
N ARG A 599 -32.57 0.25 35.50
CA ARG A 599 -32.58 0.60 34.07
C ARG A 599 -32.06 -0.59 33.30
N VAL A 600 -32.75 -1.01 32.24
CA VAL A 600 -32.30 -2.11 31.38
C VAL A 600 -31.85 -1.54 30.06
N VAL A 601 -30.62 -1.82 29.68
CA VAL A 601 -30.01 -1.40 28.42
C VAL A 601 -29.59 -2.62 27.62
N GLY A 602 -30.17 -2.76 26.44
CA GLY A 602 -29.78 -3.80 25.49
C GLY A 602 -28.67 -3.31 24.55
N LEU A 603 -27.69 -4.16 24.33
CA LEU A 603 -26.58 -3.89 23.41
C LEU A 603 -26.44 -5.06 22.43
N GLY A 604 -26.40 -4.76 21.14
CA GLY A 604 -26.25 -5.78 20.10
C GLY A 604 -25.17 -5.40 19.09
N PRO A 605 -24.51 -6.38 18.46
CA PRO A 605 -23.48 -6.12 17.46
C PRO A 605 -24.06 -5.62 16.13
N THR A 606 -25.32 -5.91 15.86
CA THR A 606 -26.00 -5.59 14.59
C THR A 606 -27.34 -4.92 14.83
N HIS A 607 -27.83 -4.19 13.83
CA HIS A 607 -29.19 -3.62 13.88
C HIS A 607 -30.29 -4.69 13.99
N ARG A 608 -30.04 -5.88 13.46
CA ARG A 608 -30.98 -7.01 13.57
C ARG A 608 -31.10 -7.47 15.02
N ALA A 609 -29.98 -7.69 15.69
CA ALA A 609 -29.96 -8.06 17.11
C ALA A 609 -30.65 -7.00 17.98
N VAL A 610 -30.41 -5.73 17.71
CA VAL A 610 -31.07 -4.60 18.39
C VAL A 610 -32.58 -4.62 18.14
N GLY A 611 -33.03 -4.89 16.92
CA GLY A 611 -34.44 -5.01 16.57
C GLY A 611 -35.13 -6.15 17.32
N GLU A 612 -34.49 -7.29 17.46
CA GLU A 612 -34.99 -8.43 18.23
C GLU A 612 -35.10 -8.12 19.73
N MET A 613 -34.13 -7.44 20.29
CA MET A 613 -34.19 -6.99 21.69
C MET A 613 -35.31 -5.97 21.92
N ARG A 614 -35.49 -5.01 21.01
CA ARG A 614 -36.58 -4.02 21.08
C ARG A 614 -37.95 -4.68 20.99
N SER A 615 -38.08 -5.71 20.18
CA SER A 615 -39.34 -6.49 20.10
C SER A 615 -39.66 -7.21 21.41
N ALA A 616 -38.65 -7.50 22.23
CA ALA A 616 -38.83 -8.09 23.57
C ALA A 616 -39.08 -7.03 24.66
N GLY A 617 -39.16 -5.77 24.31
CA GLY A 617 -39.41 -4.67 25.26
C GLY A 617 -38.11 -4.08 25.89
N VAL A 618 -36.95 -4.44 25.38
CA VAL A 618 -35.67 -3.92 25.85
C VAL A 618 -35.31 -2.64 25.11
N ASP A 619 -34.94 -1.59 25.84
CA ASP A 619 -34.36 -0.38 25.24
C ASP A 619 -32.94 -0.72 24.77
N ALA A 620 -32.77 -0.85 23.46
CA ALA A 620 -31.55 -1.38 22.88
C ALA A 620 -30.94 -0.45 21.82
N GLN A 621 -29.62 -0.48 21.73
CA GLN A 621 -28.84 0.18 20.68
C GLN A 621 -27.66 -0.70 20.29
N THR A 622 -26.99 -0.37 19.18
CA THR A 622 -25.79 -1.10 18.80
C THR A 622 -24.66 -0.84 19.79
N LEU A 623 -23.81 -1.82 20.02
CA LEU A 623 -22.64 -1.68 20.88
C LEU A 623 -21.74 -0.52 20.39
N ALA A 624 -21.55 -0.40 19.08
CA ALA A 624 -20.76 0.68 18.49
C ALA A 624 -21.34 2.07 18.82
N SER A 625 -22.66 2.23 18.71
CA SER A 625 -23.34 3.48 19.06
C SER A 625 -23.20 3.81 20.57
N PHE A 626 -23.39 2.82 21.41
CA PHE A 626 -23.23 2.97 22.85
C PHE A 626 -21.81 3.41 23.25
N LEU A 627 -20.79 2.77 22.69
CA LEU A 627 -19.39 3.13 22.96
C LEU A 627 -19.06 4.54 22.47
N HIS A 628 -19.58 4.90 21.31
CA HIS A 628 -19.40 6.24 20.75
C HIS A 628 -20.03 7.32 21.65
N ASP A 629 -21.27 7.12 22.05
CA ASP A 629 -21.99 8.06 22.93
C ASP A 629 -21.28 8.20 24.29
N THR A 630 -20.80 7.10 24.87
CA THR A 630 -20.04 7.10 26.10
C THR A 630 -18.73 7.87 25.97
N GLN A 631 -18.02 7.69 24.86
CA GLN A 631 -16.78 8.44 24.59
C GLN A 631 -17.04 9.94 24.41
N LEU A 632 -18.12 10.30 23.73
CA LEU A 632 -18.51 11.71 23.59
C LEU A 632 -18.79 12.36 24.95
N GLN A 633 -19.53 11.68 25.83
CA GLN A 633 -19.78 12.15 27.20
C GLN A 633 -18.47 12.35 27.97
N GLN A 634 -17.55 11.40 27.90
CA GLN A 634 -16.25 11.50 28.56
C GLN A 634 -15.41 12.66 28.00
N ARG A 635 -15.44 12.89 26.70
CA ARG A 635 -14.73 14.02 26.06
C ARG A 635 -15.31 15.39 26.47
N SER A 636 -16.62 15.46 26.73
CA SER A 636 -17.27 16.68 27.22
C SER A 636 -17.08 16.91 28.71
N GLY A 637 -16.35 16.03 29.40
CA GLY A 637 -16.09 16.11 30.83
C GLY A 637 -17.19 15.53 31.71
N GLU A 638 -18.22 14.91 31.12
CA GLU A 638 -19.26 14.19 31.83
C GLU A 638 -18.79 12.79 32.20
N THR A 639 -19.13 12.33 33.40
CA THR A 639 -18.91 10.94 33.81
C THR A 639 -20.19 10.15 33.58
N PRO A 640 -20.20 9.16 32.68
CA PRO A 640 -21.38 8.33 32.49
C PRO A 640 -21.76 7.61 33.78
N ASP A 641 -23.04 7.64 34.13
CA ASP A 641 -23.58 6.97 35.31
C ASP A 641 -24.32 5.70 34.90
N PHE A 642 -23.76 4.55 35.25
CA PHE A 642 -24.34 3.21 35.00
C PHE A 642 -24.80 2.54 36.30
N SER A 643 -24.98 3.29 37.37
CA SER A 643 -25.50 2.75 38.63
C SER A 643 -26.90 2.19 38.41
N ASN A 644 -27.24 1.13 39.13
CA ASN A 644 -28.53 0.44 39.06
C ASN A 644 -28.98 0.15 37.61
N THR A 645 -28.07 -0.34 36.78
CA THR A 645 -28.32 -0.64 35.39
C THR A 645 -28.03 -2.12 35.09
N LEU A 646 -28.96 -2.78 34.43
CA LEU A 646 -28.78 -4.12 33.89
C LEU A 646 -28.48 -4.01 32.39
N PHE A 647 -27.31 -4.44 31.98
CA PHE A 647 -26.93 -4.54 30.57
C PHE A 647 -27.21 -5.94 30.05
N LEU A 648 -27.96 -6.04 28.97
CA LEU A 648 -28.19 -7.26 28.21
C LEU A 648 -27.41 -7.16 26.90
N LEU A 649 -26.34 -7.92 26.81
CA LEU A 649 -25.49 -7.94 25.61
C LEU A 649 -25.82 -9.22 24.82
N ASP A 650 -26.29 -9.06 23.59
CA ASP A 650 -26.64 -10.17 22.69
C ASP A 650 -25.51 -10.36 21.66
N GLU A 651 -24.95 -11.59 21.63
CA GLU A 651 -23.83 -12.07 20.78
C GLU A 651 -22.47 -11.39 21.01
#